data_fa06c7077ebffafe53b36064a4c794e4
#
_entry.id   fa06c7077ebffafe53b36064a4c794e4
#
_cell.length_a   1.000
_cell.length_b   1.000
_cell.length_c   1.000
_cell.angle_alpha   90.00
_cell.angle_beta   90.00
_cell.angle_gamma   90.00
#
_symmetry.space_group_name_H-M   'P 1'
#
loop_
_entity.id
_entity.type
_entity.pdbx_description
1 polymer ?
#
loop_
_entity_poly.entity_id
_entity_poly.type
_entity_poly.pdbx_seq_one_letter_code
_entity_poly.pdbx_strand_id
1 'polypeptide(L)'
;MSEHLKRVFAEKKEQDQPAFVTFLTAGFPTRDATVPLMMALEAGGADIIELGVPFSDPIADGPTIQRANTIAIENNVHYSDCLEYVRQARKSGLKVPVIFMGYYNPLIAYGEELAVKDAREAGANGYIIVDLPPEEAIKFRNICQENSMSYVPLIAPSTSIDRVKFLTSIADSFIYVVSKMGVTGSSAGVAISASLPELVARIRAFTPVPLAVGFGVDNRTHFEFVTSAGSDAVVVGSKIIKLVLDNPDIEKASKEVEYFCREITLHGQNPPPLGRANGVAQNGTAKVEPVLPIPEGEVAKPELQVDQPGKLPSRFGLFGGAYVPESLVDCLSELEAAHAEAIKDPEFWKEFEDMFGYINRPSQLYYAERLTEEMGGAKIWLKREDLNHTGSHKINNAVGQILLAKRLGKTRIIAETGAGQHGVATATVCAKFGLQCDVYMGAEDVRRQELNVFRIKMLGGNVIPVTAGSQTLKDAVNEAMREWVTRLEDTHYLIGSAIGPHPFPTIVRDFQRVIGREIKSQMQEKAGKLPDAVVACVGGGSNAIGTFYDFIGDESVRLVGVEAGGHGVDTDLHSATLTKGVIGVVHGASSYIIQSKEGQLVPTHSISAGLDYNSVGPEHSHLKYTGRAEYIVADDTQALKAFKMVTQLEGIIPALESSHGLWGGMQLAKTLPKDKDVVICLSGNGAKDVAEVLLTLKDKKWADKLDWHVAQ
;
A
#
# COMPACT_ATOMS: atom_id res chain seq x y z
N MET A 1 -3.65 -2.86 -29.19
CA MET A 1 -4.67 -3.91 -28.88
C MET A 1 -4.24 -5.25 -29.42
N SER A 2 -4.37 -6.32 -28.65
CA SER A 2 -4.00 -7.66 -29.12
C SER A 2 -5.11 -8.29 -29.96
N GLU A 3 -4.89 -8.40 -31.26
CA GLU A 3 -5.81 -9.09 -32.17
C GLU A 3 -5.95 -10.59 -31.86
N HIS A 4 -4.92 -11.18 -31.25
CA HIS A 4 -4.95 -12.59 -30.86
C HIS A 4 -5.97 -12.84 -29.74
N LEU A 5 -6.04 -11.98 -28.72
CA LEU A 5 -7.05 -12.07 -27.66
C LEU A 5 -8.47 -11.94 -28.20
N LYS A 6 -8.71 -10.96 -29.09
CA LYS A 6 -10.01 -10.75 -29.71
C LYS A 6 -10.46 -11.96 -30.51
N ARG A 7 -9.52 -12.57 -31.27
CA ARG A 7 -9.81 -13.77 -32.07
C ARG A 7 -10.25 -14.94 -31.21
N VAL A 8 -9.58 -15.19 -30.06
CA VAL A 8 -9.98 -16.26 -29.13
C VAL A 8 -11.42 -16.09 -28.66
N PHE A 9 -11.80 -14.91 -28.23
CA PHE A 9 -13.17 -14.64 -27.80
C PHE A 9 -14.18 -14.74 -28.93
N ALA A 10 -13.82 -14.32 -30.14
CA ALA A 10 -14.69 -14.45 -31.32
C ALA A 10 -14.92 -15.92 -31.68
N GLU A 11 -13.87 -16.73 -31.75
CA GLU A 11 -13.94 -18.16 -32.05
C GLU A 11 -14.78 -18.93 -31.01
N LYS A 12 -14.60 -18.61 -29.71
CA LYS A 12 -15.39 -19.21 -28.62
C LYS A 12 -16.86 -18.82 -28.70
N LYS A 13 -17.14 -17.60 -29.05
CA LYS A 13 -18.52 -17.11 -29.24
C LYS A 13 -19.22 -17.79 -30.42
N GLU A 14 -18.52 -18.02 -31.54
CA GLU A 14 -19.03 -18.78 -32.69
C GLU A 14 -19.33 -20.22 -32.32
N GLN A 15 -18.54 -20.82 -31.42
CA GLN A 15 -18.72 -22.18 -30.92
C GLN A 15 -19.79 -22.30 -29.83
N ASP A 16 -20.35 -21.15 -29.35
CA ASP A 16 -21.24 -21.07 -28.20
C ASP A 16 -20.60 -21.66 -26.91
N GLN A 17 -19.30 -21.40 -26.71
CA GLN A 17 -18.49 -21.90 -25.59
C GLN A 17 -17.83 -20.74 -24.82
N PRO A 18 -17.67 -20.87 -23.50
CA PRO A 18 -16.87 -19.94 -22.74
C PRO A 18 -15.38 -20.16 -23.00
N ALA A 19 -14.59 -19.11 -23.01
CA ALA A 19 -13.14 -19.24 -22.95
C ALA A 19 -12.68 -19.67 -21.55
N PHE A 20 -11.60 -20.46 -21.50
CA PHE A 20 -10.98 -20.89 -20.26
C PHE A 20 -9.66 -20.16 -20.05
N VAL A 21 -9.59 -19.34 -18.99
CA VAL A 21 -8.42 -18.57 -18.63
C VAL A 21 -7.77 -19.18 -17.39
N THR A 22 -6.47 -19.36 -17.42
CA THR A 22 -5.72 -20.01 -16.34
C THR A 22 -4.62 -19.12 -15.82
N PHE A 23 -4.41 -19.09 -14.49
CA PHE A 23 -3.34 -18.32 -13.85
C PHE A 23 -2.24 -19.26 -13.32
N LEU A 24 -0.98 -18.85 -13.54
CA LEU A 24 0.22 -19.51 -13.04
C LEU A 24 1.23 -18.46 -12.56
N THR A 25 1.83 -18.63 -11.37
CA THR A 25 2.94 -17.78 -10.91
C THR A 25 4.25 -18.23 -11.59
N ALA A 26 4.93 -17.32 -12.28
CA ALA A 26 6.22 -17.57 -12.91
C ALA A 26 7.29 -17.94 -11.86
N GLY A 27 8.10 -18.98 -12.15
CA GLY A 27 9.17 -19.44 -11.25
C GLY A 27 8.71 -20.24 -10.04
N PHE A 28 7.44 -20.65 -9.98
CA PHE A 28 6.88 -21.49 -8.93
C PHE A 28 6.55 -22.90 -9.47
N PRO A 29 6.89 -24.02 -8.76
CA PRO A 29 7.63 -24.09 -7.51
C PRO A 29 9.15 -23.95 -7.69
N THR A 30 9.65 -24.05 -8.91
CA THR A 30 11.06 -23.89 -9.30
C THR A 30 11.17 -23.12 -10.62
N ARG A 31 12.35 -22.60 -10.93
CA ARG A 31 12.58 -21.80 -12.15
C ARG A 31 12.23 -22.54 -13.44
N ASP A 32 12.53 -23.82 -13.50
CA ASP A 32 12.31 -24.69 -14.67
C ASP A 32 10.89 -25.24 -14.81
N ALA A 33 10.05 -25.05 -13.81
CA ALA A 33 8.65 -25.53 -13.81
C ALA A 33 7.72 -24.71 -14.72
N THR A 34 7.99 -23.43 -14.93
CA THR A 34 7.06 -22.51 -15.58
C THR A 34 6.68 -22.94 -16.99
N VAL A 35 7.65 -23.24 -17.84
CA VAL A 35 7.38 -23.61 -19.25
C VAL A 35 6.64 -24.95 -19.37
N PRO A 36 7.04 -26.04 -18.69
CA PRO A 36 6.26 -27.29 -18.66
C PRO A 36 4.82 -27.11 -18.21
N LEU A 37 4.59 -26.30 -17.16
CA LEU A 37 3.25 -26.02 -16.66
C LEU A 37 2.42 -25.20 -17.67
N MET A 38 2.99 -24.20 -18.34
CA MET A 38 2.30 -23.46 -19.41
C MET A 38 1.87 -24.39 -20.55
N MET A 39 2.73 -25.33 -20.96
CA MET A 39 2.41 -26.33 -21.99
C MET A 39 1.31 -27.29 -21.52
N ALA A 40 1.32 -27.69 -20.25
CA ALA A 40 0.29 -28.54 -19.67
C ALA A 40 -1.08 -27.84 -19.60
N LEU A 41 -1.10 -26.53 -19.26
CA LEU A 41 -2.33 -25.73 -19.27
C LEU A 41 -2.96 -25.68 -20.67
N GLU A 42 -2.18 -25.41 -21.72
CA GLU A 42 -2.67 -25.42 -23.10
C GLU A 42 -3.15 -26.82 -23.51
N ALA A 43 -2.39 -27.87 -23.23
CA ALA A 43 -2.77 -29.24 -23.50
C ALA A 43 -4.05 -29.66 -22.76
N GLY A 44 -4.29 -29.10 -21.59
CA GLY A 44 -5.52 -29.25 -20.79
C GLY A 44 -6.72 -28.47 -21.33
N GLY A 45 -6.53 -27.60 -22.31
CA GLY A 45 -7.62 -26.83 -22.95
C GLY A 45 -7.73 -25.38 -22.45
N ALA A 46 -6.69 -24.80 -21.85
CA ALA A 46 -6.63 -23.37 -21.59
C ALA A 46 -6.63 -22.59 -22.91
N ASP A 47 -7.46 -21.58 -23.01
CA ASP A 47 -7.56 -20.69 -24.17
C ASP A 47 -6.71 -19.43 -24.00
N ILE A 48 -6.44 -19.02 -22.76
CA ILE A 48 -5.60 -17.87 -22.37
C ILE A 48 -4.83 -18.25 -21.11
N ILE A 49 -3.55 -17.87 -21.03
CA ILE A 49 -2.73 -18.04 -19.83
C ILE A 49 -2.39 -16.67 -19.24
N GLU A 50 -2.71 -16.48 -17.97
CA GLU A 50 -2.24 -15.38 -17.14
C GLU A 50 -0.96 -15.81 -16.44
N LEU A 51 0.17 -15.22 -16.84
CA LEU A 51 1.46 -15.49 -16.22
C LEU A 51 1.74 -14.45 -15.13
N GLY A 52 1.65 -14.88 -13.87
CA GLY A 52 1.86 -14.05 -12.70
C GLY A 52 3.31 -13.62 -12.56
N VAL A 53 3.56 -12.30 -12.55
CA VAL A 53 4.87 -11.71 -12.27
C VAL A 53 5.08 -11.67 -10.76
N PRO A 54 6.12 -12.32 -10.21
CA PRO A 54 6.34 -12.35 -8.76
C PRO A 54 6.55 -10.96 -8.17
N PHE A 55 5.88 -10.69 -7.04
CA PHE A 55 6.03 -9.45 -6.31
C PHE A 55 6.03 -9.70 -4.79
N SER A 56 6.87 -8.96 -4.06
CA SER A 56 7.08 -9.11 -2.62
C SER A 56 5.88 -8.70 -1.76
N ASP A 57 5.03 -7.80 -2.29
CA ASP A 57 3.94 -7.17 -1.52
C ASP A 57 2.60 -7.24 -2.24
N PRO A 58 2.06 -8.44 -2.50
CA PRO A 58 0.88 -8.67 -3.31
C PRO A 58 -0.41 -8.39 -2.51
N ILE A 59 -0.87 -7.12 -2.50
CA ILE A 59 -2.02 -6.65 -1.71
C ILE A 59 -3.38 -7.19 -2.18
N ALA A 60 -3.50 -7.66 -3.42
CA ALA A 60 -4.74 -8.20 -3.98
C ALA A 60 -4.80 -9.74 -3.95
N ASP A 61 -3.70 -10.41 -3.58
CA ASP A 61 -3.59 -11.86 -3.61
C ASP A 61 -3.88 -12.51 -2.25
N GLY A 62 -4.55 -13.65 -2.29
CA GLY A 62 -4.78 -14.48 -1.11
C GLY A 62 -3.59 -15.38 -0.77
N PRO A 63 -3.66 -16.09 0.39
CA PRO A 63 -2.51 -16.81 0.96
C PRO A 63 -1.83 -17.82 0.01
N THR A 64 -2.60 -18.49 -0.84
CA THR A 64 -2.06 -19.46 -1.79
C THR A 64 -1.16 -18.83 -2.86
N ILE A 65 -1.59 -17.71 -3.44
CA ILE A 65 -0.82 -16.98 -4.44
C ILE A 65 0.32 -16.22 -3.77
N GLN A 66 0.13 -15.63 -2.59
CA GLN A 66 1.20 -15.01 -1.80
C GLN A 66 2.35 -16.00 -1.57
N ARG A 67 2.03 -17.24 -1.16
CA ARG A 67 3.05 -18.28 -0.96
C ARG A 67 3.81 -18.61 -2.25
N ALA A 68 3.10 -18.70 -3.39
CA ALA A 68 3.74 -18.91 -4.68
C ALA A 68 4.66 -17.76 -5.07
N ASN A 69 4.25 -16.51 -4.84
CA ASN A 69 5.08 -15.32 -5.04
C ASN A 69 6.36 -15.36 -4.18
N THR A 70 6.22 -15.69 -2.89
CA THR A 70 7.38 -15.82 -1.98
C THR A 70 8.40 -16.83 -2.49
N ILE A 71 7.94 -18.04 -2.85
CA ILE A 71 8.82 -19.10 -3.39
C ILE A 71 9.48 -18.66 -4.71
N ALA A 72 8.74 -18.00 -5.60
CA ALA A 72 9.28 -17.52 -6.86
C ALA A 72 10.36 -16.43 -6.66
N ILE A 73 10.18 -15.55 -5.67
CA ILE A 73 11.20 -14.55 -5.31
C ILE A 73 12.42 -15.22 -4.67
N GLU A 74 12.24 -16.20 -3.79
CA GLU A 74 13.32 -17.01 -3.23
C GLU A 74 14.10 -17.76 -4.33
N ASN A 75 13.43 -18.17 -5.39
CA ASN A 75 14.04 -18.72 -6.60
C ASN A 75 14.71 -17.65 -7.48
N ASN A 76 14.76 -16.39 -7.03
CA ASN A 76 15.35 -15.26 -7.75
C ASN A 76 14.77 -15.07 -9.15
N VAL A 77 13.42 -15.10 -9.26
CA VAL A 77 12.68 -14.87 -10.50
C VAL A 77 12.15 -13.45 -10.55
N HIS A 78 12.43 -12.78 -11.65
CA HIS A 78 12.11 -11.38 -11.91
C HIS A 78 11.31 -11.23 -13.20
N TYR A 79 10.89 -10.00 -13.50
CA TYR A 79 10.13 -9.72 -14.73
C TYR A 79 10.89 -10.14 -16.01
N SER A 80 12.21 -9.95 -16.06
CA SER A 80 13.06 -10.42 -17.17
C SER A 80 13.00 -11.92 -17.41
N ASP A 81 12.92 -12.70 -16.34
CA ASP A 81 12.75 -14.17 -16.44
C ASP A 81 11.36 -14.52 -16.97
N CYS A 82 10.33 -13.77 -16.59
CA CYS A 82 8.98 -13.97 -17.10
C CYS A 82 8.93 -13.78 -18.64
N LEU A 83 9.65 -12.80 -19.17
CA LEU A 83 9.81 -12.59 -20.60
C LEU A 83 10.49 -13.80 -21.27
N GLU A 84 11.53 -14.34 -20.65
CA GLU A 84 12.25 -15.50 -21.18
C GLU A 84 11.39 -16.77 -21.14
N TYR A 85 10.59 -16.97 -20.10
CA TYR A 85 9.64 -18.11 -20.05
C TYR A 85 8.62 -18.04 -21.19
N VAL A 86 8.10 -16.87 -21.52
CA VAL A 86 7.20 -16.72 -22.68
C VAL A 86 7.93 -17.05 -23.99
N ARG A 87 9.18 -16.57 -24.20
CA ARG A 87 9.97 -16.90 -25.39
C ARG A 87 10.22 -18.41 -25.51
N GLN A 88 10.56 -19.06 -24.41
CA GLN A 88 10.79 -20.51 -24.37
C GLN A 88 9.50 -21.30 -24.63
N ALA A 89 8.40 -20.91 -24.03
CA ALA A 89 7.10 -21.54 -24.28
C ALA A 89 6.68 -21.40 -25.74
N ARG A 90 6.88 -20.23 -26.36
CA ARG A 90 6.62 -20.02 -27.79
C ARG A 90 7.50 -20.91 -28.67
N LYS A 91 8.79 -21.02 -28.36
CA LYS A 91 9.70 -21.96 -29.07
C LYS A 91 9.30 -23.43 -28.90
N SER A 92 8.72 -23.79 -27.76
CA SER A 92 8.17 -25.12 -27.48
C SER A 92 6.82 -25.39 -28.14
N GLY A 93 6.25 -24.39 -28.81
CA GLY A 93 5.01 -24.56 -29.62
C GLY A 93 3.75 -24.00 -28.95
N LEU A 94 3.83 -23.30 -27.84
CA LEU A 94 2.69 -22.63 -27.18
C LEU A 94 2.00 -21.65 -28.14
N LYS A 95 0.70 -21.82 -28.38
CA LYS A 95 -0.08 -21.02 -29.31
C LYS A 95 -1.03 -20.04 -28.65
N VAL A 96 -1.60 -20.39 -27.48
CA VAL A 96 -2.61 -19.56 -26.79
C VAL A 96 -2.04 -18.21 -26.35
N PRO A 97 -2.86 -17.14 -26.30
CA PRO A 97 -2.43 -15.87 -25.76
C PRO A 97 -1.86 -15.98 -24.33
N VAL A 98 -0.82 -15.19 -24.06
CA VAL A 98 -0.23 -15.03 -22.73
C VAL A 98 -0.39 -13.59 -22.30
N ILE A 99 -0.92 -13.36 -21.10
CA ILE A 99 -1.09 -12.06 -20.46
C ILE A 99 -0.24 -12.05 -19.21
N PHE A 100 0.55 -10.98 -19.00
CA PHE A 100 1.20 -10.80 -17.71
C PHE A 100 0.20 -10.25 -16.70
N MET A 101 0.13 -10.90 -15.53
CA MET A 101 -0.69 -10.45 -14.40
C MET A 101 0.23 -10.13 -13.21
N GLY A 102 0.03 -8.99 -12.57
CA GLY A 102 0.85 -8.61 -11.40
C GLY A 102 0.63 -7.21 -10.93
N TYR A 103 1.70 -6.62 -10.41
CA TYR A 103 1.73 -5.32 -9.77
C TYR A 103 2.59 -4.35 -10.56
N TYR A 104 2.35 -3.07 -10.37
CA TYR A 104 2.95 -2.03 -11.22
C TYR A 104 4.43 -1.80 -10.92
N ASN A 105 4.86 -1.94 -9.66
CA ASN A 105 6.21 -1.58 -9.26
C ASN A 105 7.34 -2.34 -10.00
N PRO A 106 7.28 -3.67 -10.25
CA PRO A 106 8.27 -4.36 -11.08
C PRO A 106 8.38 -3.81 -12.52
N LEU A 107 7.28 -3.33 -13.09
CA LEU A 107 7.26 -2.76 -14.44
C LEU A 107 7.90 -1.36 -14.45
N ILE A 108 7.67 -0.53 -13.42
CA ILE A 108 8.36 0.75 -13.25
C ILE A 108 9.87 0.53 -13.12
N ALA A 109 10.28 -0.43 -12.31
CA ALA A 109 11.69 -0.73 -12.10
C ALA A 109 12.40 -1.22 -13.37
N TYR A 110 11.71 -2.00 -14.20
CA TYR A 110 12.22 -2.44 -15.51
C TYR A 110 12.21 -1.30 -16.54
N GLY A 111 11.33 -0.32 -16.39
CA GLY A 111 11.03 0.76 -17.33
C GLY A 111 9.82 0.42 -18.19
N GLU A 112 8.73 1.18 -18.07
CA GLU A 112 7.42 0.90 -18.67
C GLU A 112 7.47 0.64 -20.19
N GLU A 113 8.16 1.52 -20.94
CA GLU A 113 8.29 1.42 -22.40
C GLU A 113 9.06 0.15 -22.82
N LEU A 114 10.15 -0.13 -22.10
CA LEU A 114 10.96 -1.31 -22.33
C LEU A 114 10.18 -2.59 -21.95
N ALA A 115 9.46 -2.56 -20.83
CA ALA A 115 8.66 -3.69 -20.36
C ALA A 115 7.62 -4.11 -21.40
N VAL A 116 6.88 -3.17 -21.96
CA VAL A 116 5.83 -3.46 -22.95
C VAL A 116 6.43 -3.90 -24.30
N LYS A 117 7.50 -3.27 -24.75
CA LYS A 117 8.19 -3.64 -25.98
C LYS A 117 8.76 -5.06 -25.90
N ASP A 118 9.50 -5.36 -24.83
CA ASP A 118 10.13 -6.67 -24.65
C ASP A 118 9.09 -7.79 -24.44
N ALA A 119 7.96 -7.49 -23.81
CA ALA A 119 6.83 -8.42 -23.67
C ALA A 119 6.22 -8.78 -25.02
N ARG A 120 6.00 -7.80 -25.87
CA ARG A 120 5.53 -8.03 -27.23
C ARG A 120 6.52 -8.89 -28.03
N GLU A 121 7.81 -8.55 -27.97
CA GLU A 121 8.86 -9.31 -28.65
C GLU A 121 8.98 -10.74 -28.12
N ALA A 122 8.72 -10.96 -26.83
CA ALA A 122 8.66 -12.28 -26.22
C ALA A 122 7.43 -13.10 -26.71
N GLY A 123 6.40 -12.44 -27.22
CA GLY A 123 5.17 -13.07 -27.69
C GLY A 123 4.01 -13.03 -26.69
N ALA A 124 4.05 -12.14 -25.71
CA ALA A 124 2.93 -11.83 -24.83
C ALA A 124 1.88 -10.96 -25.54
N ASN A 125 0.69 -10.84 -24.97
CA ASN A 125 -0.48 -10.25 -25.60
C ASN A 125 -1.10 -9.09 -24.81
N GLY A 126 -0.78 -8.93 -23.52
CA GLY A 126 -1.36 -7.87 -22.71
C GLY A 126 -0.95 -7.93 -21.25
N TYR A 127 -1.61 -7.09 -20.47
CA TYR A 127 -1.38 -6.92 -19.04
C TYR A 127 -2.67 -6.81 -18.24
N ILE A 128 -2.69 -7.44 -17.08
CA ILE A 128 -3.62 -7.22 -15.98
C ILE A 128 -2.79 -6.71 -14.80
N ILE A 129 -2.84 -5.40 -14.51
CA ILE A 129 -2.09 -4.80 -13.40
C ILE A 129 -3.08 -4.44 -12.31
N VAL A 130 -3.06 -5.21 -11.24
CA VAL A 130 -4.13 -5.22 -10.23
C VAL A 130 -4.17 -3.98 -9.34
N ASP A 131 -3.06 -3.26 -9.21
CA ASP A 131 -2.91 -2.02 -8.43
C ASP A 131 -2.75 -0.76 -9.30
N LEU A 132 -3.07 -0.85 -10.59
CA LEU A 132 -2.97 0.28 -11.53
C LEU A 132 -4.35 0.61 -12.12
N PRO A 133 -5.17 1.40 -11.44
CA PRO A 133 -6.46 1.82 -11.98
C PRO A 133 -6.26 2.74 -13.20
N PRO A 134 -7.25 2.83 -14.11
CA PRO A 134 -7.11 3.54 -15.38
C PRO A 134 -6.68 5.01 -15.28
N GLU A 135 -7.02 5.69 -14.20
CA GLU A 135 -6.64 7.09 -13.94
C GLU A 135 -5.13 7.25 -13.77
N GLU A 136 -4.50 6.26 -13.16
CA GLU A 136 -3.04 6.20 -12.99
C GLU A 136 -2.35 5.53 -14.18
N ALA A 137 -3.11 4.79 -15.01
CA ALA A 137 -2.61 3.98 -16.11
C ALA A 137 -2.49 4.72 -17.45
N ILE A 138 -2.81 6.00 -17.56
CA ILE A 138 -2.94 6.71 -18.85
C ILE A 138 -1.69 6.53 -19.72
N LYS A 139 -0.51 6.78 -19.17
CA LYS A 139 0.77 6.60 -19.87
C LYS A 139 0.99 5.14 -20.28
N PHE A 140 0.84 4.21 -19.34
CA PHE A 140 1.06 2.78 -19.56
C PHE A 140 0.11 2.20 -20.61
N ARG A 141 -1.16 2.62 -20.59
CA ARG A 141 -2.15 2.23 -21.61
C ARG A 141 -1.77 2.71 -23.02
N ASN A 142 -1.31 3.96 -23.14
CA ASN A 142 -0.85 4.48 -24.43
C ASN A 142 0.32 3.65 -24.97
N ILE A 143 1.31 3.34 -24.12
CA ILE A 143 2.43 2.46 -24.49
C ILE A 143 1.94 1.09 -24.94
N CYS A 144 0.98 0.49 -24.21
CA CYS A 144 0.38 -0.78 -24.60
C CYS A 144 -0.30 -0.70 -25.99
N GLN A 145 -1.07 0.35 -26.25
CA GLN A 145 -1.76 0.55 -27.54
C GLN A 145 -0.78 0.70 -28.71
N GLU A 146 0.27 1.49 -28.54
CA GLU A 146 1.33 1.70 -29.54
C GLU A 146 2.05 0.38 -29.89
N ASN A 147 2.18 -0.50 -28.90
CA ASN A 147 2.81 -1.81 -29.07
C ASN A 147 1.83 -2.93 -29.41
N SER A 148 0.57 -2.66 -29.73
CA SER A 148 -0.47 -3.68 -29.99
C SER A 148 -0.67 -4.68 -28.84
N MET A 149 -0.43 -4.24 -27.61
CA MET A 149 -0.68 -4.98 -26.38
C MET A 149 -2.02 -4.53 -25.77
N SER A 150 -2.71 -5.40 -25.07
CA SER A 150 -3.93 -5.04 -24.35
C SER A 150 -3.64 -4.67 -22.90
N TYR A 151 -4.26 -3.59 -22.42
CA TYR A 151 -4.44 -3.30 -20.99
C TYR A 151 -5.85 -3.73 -20.61
N VAL A 152 -5.98 -4.69 -19.71
CA VAL A 152 -7.25 -5.27 -19.32
C VAL A 152 -7.77 -4.57 -18.06
N PRO A 153 -8.89 -3.83 -18.14
CA PRO A 153 -9.48 -3.21 -16.95
C PRO A 153 -10.19 -4.24 -16.08
N LEU A 154 -10.22 -3.97 -14.77
CA LEU A 154 -10.92 -4.79 -13.78
C LEU A 154 -12.24 -4.12 -13.38
N ILE A 155 -13.25 -4.93 -13.06
CA ILE A 155 -14.51 -4.49 -12.43
C ILE A 155 -14.75 -5.38 -11.21
N ALA A 156 -15.07 -4.77 -10.07
CA ALA A 156 -15.38 -5.43 -8.80
C ALA A 156 -16.86 -5.26 -8.43
N PRO A 157 -17.41 -6.06 -7.49
CA PRO A 157 -18.76 -5.87 -7.01
C PRO A 157 -19.05 -4.48 -6.44
N SER A 158 -18.04 -3.82 -5.84
CA SER A 158 -18.09 -2.46 -5.29
C SER A 158 -18.07 -1.36 -6.36
N THR A 159 -17.69 -1.65 -7.60
CA THR A 159 -17.57 -0.64 -8.67
C THR A 159 -18.91 0.00 -8.97
N SER A 160 -19.01 1.33 -8.87
CA SER A 160 -20.22 2.11 -9.11
C SER A 160 -20.65 2.08 -10.59
N ILE A 161 -21.90 2.42 -10.86
CA ILE A 161 -22.45 2.40 -12.23
C ILE A 161 -21.69 3.36 -13.16
N ASP A 162 -21.37 4.55 -12.68
CA ASP A 162 -20.66 5.54 -13.50
C ASP A 162 -19.24 5.08 -13.81
N ARG A 163 -18.60 4.42 -12.86
CA ARG A 163 -17.30 3.83 -13.04
C ARG A 163 -17.35 2.60 -13.97
N VAL A 164 -18.40 1.77 -13.89
CA VAL A 164 -18.63 0.68 -14.87
C VAL A 164 -18.73 1.25 -16.29
N LYS A 165 -19.47 2.34 -16.52
CA LYS A 165 -19.53 3.01 -17.83
C LYS A 165 -18.17 3.45 -18.32
N PHE A 166 -17.35 4.04 -17.45
CA PHE A 166 -16.00 4.47 -17.78
C PHE A 166 -15.11 3.26 -18.14
N LEU A 167 -15.04 2.25 -17.27
CA LEU A 167 -14.21 1.07 -17.49
C LEU A 167 -14.59 0.30 -18.75
N THR A 168 -15.88 0.19 -19.03
CA THR A 168 -16.37 -0.46 -20.26
C THR A 168 -16.03 0.32 -21.53
N SER A 169 -15.94 1.66 -21.45
CA SER A 169 -15.59 2.50 -22.60
C SER A 169 -14.12 2.40 -23.02
N ILE A 170 -13.24 2.00 -22.08
CA ILE A 170 -11.80 1.89 -22.32
C ILE A 170 -11.32 0.47 -22.58
N ALA A 171 -12.18 -0.52 -22.35
CA ALA A 171 -11.86 -1.92 -22.58
C ALA A 171 -11.71 -2.24 -24.07
N ASP A 172 -10.63 -2.93 -24.42
CA ASP A 172 -10.28 -3.18 -25.84
C ASP A 172 -10.35 -4.65 -26.25
N SER A 173 -10.12 -5.60 -25.36
CA SER A 173 -10.12 -7.03 -25.63
C SER A 173 -11.14 -7.78 -24.78
N PHE A 174 -11.05 -7.65 -23.48
CA PHE A 174 -12.01 -8.15 -22.51
C PHE A 174 -11.92 -7.36 -21.21
N ILE A 175 -12.87 -7.60 -20.32
CA ILE A 175 -12.92 -7.02 -18.96
C ILE A 175 -12.76 -8.15 -17.96
N TYR A 176 -11.85 -8.00 -17.01
CA TYR A 176 -11.71 -8.92 -15.89
C TYR A 176 -12.73 -8.58 -14.80
N VAL A 177 -13.60 -9.51 -14.47
CA VAL A 177 -14.64 -9.33 -13.44
C VAL A 177 -14.29 -10.12 -12.18
N VAL A 178 -14.12 -9.41 -11.08
CA VAL A 178 -13.92 -10.01 -9.77
C VAL A 178 -15.27 -10.48 -9.24
N SER A 179 -15.44 -11.79 -9.00
CA SER A 179 -16.77 -12.37 -8.65
C SER A 179 -17.22 -12.13 -7.23
N LYS A 180 -16.31 -11.73 -6.33
CA LYS A 180 -16.60 -11.49 -4.89
C LYS A 180 -15.65 -10.44 -4.30
N MET A 181 -16.07 -9.79 -3.24
CA MET A 181 -15.21 -8.94 -2.44
C MET A 181 -14.15 -9.75 -1.70
N GLY A 182 -12.97 -9.17 -1.49
CA GLY A 182 -11.82 -9.80 -0.83
C GLY A 182 -10.71 -10.19 -1.80
N VAL A 183 -9.78 -11.02 -1.31
CA VAL A 183 -8.59 -11.46 -2.07
C VAL A 183 -8.76 -12.84 -2.70
N THR A 184 -7.91 -13.18 -3.67
CA THR A 184 -7.91 -14.47 -4.37
C THR A 184 -7.77 -15.66 -3.41
N GLY A 185 -8.63 -16.67 -3.53
CA GLY A 185 -8.47 -17.94 -2.78
C GLY A 185 -8.63 -17.85 -1.26
N SER A 186 -9.10 -16.74 -0.72
CA SER A 186 -9.41 -16.60 0.70
C SER A 186 -10.65 -17.42 1.06
N SER A 187 -10.47 -18.43 1.87
CA SER A 187 -11.45 -19.35 2.46
C SER A 187 -11.89 -20.52 1.56
N ALA A 188 -11.42 -21.72 1.92
CA ALA A 188 -12.03 -22.98 1.53
C ALA A 188 -13.51 -22.96 1.96
N GLY A 189 -14.42 -23.00 0.99
CA GLY A 189 -15.85 -23.18 1.27
C GLY A 189 -16.75 -21.93 1.14
N VAL A 190 -16.25 -20.75 0.80
CA VAL A 190 -17.13 -19.62 0.46
C VAL A 190 -17.48 -19.69 -1.02
N ALA A 191 -18.75 -19.99 -1.30
CA ALA A 191 -19.33 -20.04 -2.63
C ALA A 191 -19.08 -18.73 -3.40
N ILE A 192 -19.00 -18.83 -4.73
CA ILE A 192 -19.06 -17.66 -5.62
C ILE A 192 -20.31 -16.86 -5.24
N SER A 193 -20.21 -15.53 -5.20
CA SER A 193 -21.32 -14.69 -4.74
C SER A 193 -22.60 -14.96 -5.53
N ALA A 194 -23.71 -15.17 -4.83
CA ALA A 194 -25.02 -15.31 -5.44
C ALA A 194 -25.45 -14.08 -6.26
N SER A 195 -24.81 -12.91 -6.02
CA SER A 195 -25.04 -11.66 -6.76
C SER A 195 -24.24 -11.57 -8.09
N LEU A 196 -23.45 -12.57 -8.44
CA LEU A 196 -22.69 -12.55 -9.70
C LEU A 196 -23.56 -12.35 -10.95
N PRO A 197 -24.73 -13.01 -11.13
CA PRO A 197 -25.59 -12.76 -12.28
C PRO A 197 -26.04 -11.31 -12.40
N GLU A 198 -26.33 -10.65 -11.27
CA GLU A 198 -26.72 -9.24 -11.24
C GLU A 198 -25.56 -8.32 -11.63
N LEU A 199 -24.34 -8.63 -11.15
CA LEU A 199 -23.13 -7.91 -11.52
C LEU A 199 -22.85 -8.01 -13.02
N VAL A 200 -22.89 -9.23 -13.58
CA VAL A 200 -22.69 -9.47 -15.02
C VAL A 200 -23.76 -8.74 -15.84
N ALA A 201 -25.04 -8.82 -15.46
CA ALA A 201 -26.12 -8.11 -16.14
C ALA A 201 -25.94 -6.58 -16.10
N ARG A 202 -25.49 -6.04 -14.96
CA ARG A 202 -25.18 -4.62 -14.78
C ARG A 202 -24.07 -4.16 -15.74
N ILE A 203 -23.00 -4.94 -15.91
CA ILE A 203 -21.91 -4.61 -16.82
C ILE A 203 -22.36 -4.74 -18.29
N ARG A 204 -23.10 -5.79 -18.63
CA ARG A 204 -23.63 -6.03 -19.97
C ARG A 204 -24.55 -4.94 -20.50
N ALA A 205 -25.21 -4.21 -19.62
CA ALA A 205 -26.04 -3.07 -20.00
C ALA A 205 -25.23 -1.95 -20.72
N PHE A 206 -23.92 -1.92 -20.56
CA PHE A 206 -23.05 -0.84 -21.08
C PHE A 206 -22.05 -1.31 -22.15
N THR A 207 -21.83 -2.64 -22.33
CA THR A 207 -20.80 -3.08 -23.26
C THR A 207 -21.06 -4.48 -23.83
N PRO A 208 -20.73 -4.70 -25.11
CA PRO A 208 -20.63 -6.02 -25.72
C PRO A 208 -19.25 -6.69 -25.54
N VAL A 209 -18.28 -5.97 -24.94
CA VAL A 209 -16.92 -6.49 -24.71
C VAL A 209 -16.97 -7.76 -23.87
N PRO A 210 -16.18 -8.80 -24.19
CA PRO A 210 -16.15 -10.05 -23.44
C PRO A 210 -15.85 -9.85 -21.95
N LEU A 211 -16.52 -10.62 -21.09
CA LEU A 211 -16.32 -10.62 -19.63
C LEU A 211 -15.65 -11.93 -19.20
N ALA A 212 -14.46 -11.84 -18.60
CA ALA A 212 -13.78 -12.96 -17.97
C ALA A 212 -13.97 -12.88 -16.45
N VAL A 213 -14.64 -13.88 -15.87
CA VAL A 213 -14.98 -13.87 -14.43
C VAL A 213 -14.03 -14.78 -13.67
N GLY A 214 -13.35 -14.21 -12.66
CA GLY A 214 -12.41 -14.90 -11.79
C GLY A 214 -12.77 -14.80 -10.31
N PHE A 215 -11.92 -15.36 -9.45
CA PHE A 215 -12.02 -15.46 -7.99
C PHE A 215 -12.96 -16.58 -7.49
N GLY A 216 -12.37 -17.62 -6.90
CA GLY A 216 -13.07 -18.69 -6.19
C GLY A 216 -13.60 -19.82 -7.06
N VAL A 217 -13.22 -19.89 -8.33
CA VAL A 217 -13.53 -21.03 -9.20
C VAL A 217 -12.52 -22.14 -8.95
N ASP A 218 -12.96 -23.30 -8.47
CA ASP A 218 -12.10 -24.42 -8.10
C ASP A 218 -12.62 -25.80 -8.57
N ASN A 219 -13.80 -25.84 -9.16
CA ASN A 219 -14.43 -27.08 -9.64
C ASN A 219 -15.40 -26.81 -10.80
N ARG A 220 -15.90 -27.88 -11.40
CA ARG A 220 -16.83 -27.85 -12.51
C ARG A 220 -18.16 -27.13 -12.18
N THR A 221 -18.71 -27.31 -11.01
CA THR A 221 -19.97 -26.66 -10.59
C THR A 221 -19.80 -25.13 -10.55
N HIS A 222 -18.65 -24.65 -10.05
CA HIS A 222 -18.32 -23.22 -10.07
C HIS A 222 -18.13 -22.71 -11.50
N PHE A 223 -17.50 -23.48 -12.37
CA PHE A 223 -17.35 -23.14 -13.78
C PHE A 223 -18.71 -22.96 -14.47
N GLU A 224 -19.62 -23.90 -14.28
CA GLU A 224 -20.98 -23.86 -14.83
C GLU A 224 -21.80 -22.69 -14.26
N PHE A 225 -21.68 -22.42 -12.97
CA PHE A 225 -22.36 -21.29 -12.36
C PHE A 225 -21.89 -19.96 -12.97
N VAL A 226 -20.59 -19.75 -13.11
CA VAL A 226 -20.03 -18.54 -13.73
C VAL A 226 -20.50 -18.40 -15.18
N THR A 227 -20.48 -19.48 -15.95
CA THR A 227 -20.96 -19.51 -17.34
C THR A 227 -22.45 -19.18 -17.41
N SER A 228 -23.27 -19.79 -16.54
CA SER A 228 -24.71 -19.54 -16.50
C SER A 228 -25.08 -18.11 -16.09
N ALA A 229 -24.19 -17.41 -15.39
CA ALA A 229 -24.34 -16.00 -15.07
C ALA A 229 -24.15 -15.07 -16.29
N GLY A 230 -23.74 -15.60 -17.46
CA GLY A 230 -23.59 -14.83 -18.71
C GLY A 230 -22.17 -14.31 -18.95
N SER A 231 -21.14 -14.89 -18.31
CA SER A 231 -19.74 -14.60 -18.62
C SER A 231 -19.29 -15.24 -19.93
N ASP A 232 -18.34 -14.60 -20.64
CA ASP A 232 -17.74 -15.15 -21.87
C ASP A 232 -16.50 -15.99 -21.57
N ALA A 233 -15.94 -15.86 -20.37
CA ALA A 233 -14.79 -16.64 -19.92
C ALA A 233 -14.82 -16.89 -18.42
N VAL A 234 -14.16 -18.01 -18.04
CA VAL A 234 -13.98 -18.40 -16.65
C VAL A 234 -12.49 -18.44 -16.32
N VAL A 235 -12.10 -17.77 -15.22
CA VAL A 235 -10.70 -17.70 -14.77
C VAL A 235 -10.47 -18.61 -13.57
N VAL A 236 -9.44 -19.46 -13.62
CA VAL A 236 -9.03 -20.35 -12.53
C VAL A 236 -7.56 -20.12 -12.19
N GLY A 237 -7.29 -19.72 -10.97
CA GLY A 237 -5.93 -19.42 -10.49
C GLY A 237 -5.53 -20.26 -9.27
N SER A 238 -6.01 -19.88 -8.08
CA SER A 238 -5.57 -20.46 -6.80
C SER A 238 -5.65 -21.99 -6.73
N LYS A 239 -6.61 -22.61 -7.46
CA LYS A 239 -6.74 -24.07 -7.53
C LYS A 239 -5.57 -24.70 -8.29
N ILE A 240 -5.14 -24.08 -9.40
CA ILE A 240 -3.99 -24.54 -10.20
C ILE A 240 -2.72 -24.41 -9.35
N ILE A 241 -2.50 -23.26 -8.72
CA ILE A 241 -1.37 -23.05 -7.80
C ILE A 241 -1.35 -24.10 -6.69
N LYS A 242 -2.51 -24.43 -6.11
CA LYS A 242 -2.61 -25.47 -5.08
C LYS A 242 -2.26 -26.86 -5.61
N LEU A 243 -2.70 -27.22 -6.80
CA LEU A 243 -2.33 -28.51 -7.43
C LEU A 243 -0.83 -28.64 -7.62
N VAL A 244 -0.18 -27.55 -8.05
CA VAL A 244 1.28 -27.51 -8.19
C VAL A 244 1.97 -27.60 -6.82
N LEU A 245 1.45 -26.90 -5.79
CA LEU A 245 1.98 -26.93 -4.44
C LEU A 245 1.92 -28.34 -3.82
N ASP A 246 0.81 -29.04 -4.06
CA ASP A 246 0.54 -30.39 -3.51
C ASP A 246 1.37 -31.48 -4.26
N ASN A 247 1.99 -31.17 -5.40
CA ASN A 247 2.79 -32.09 -6.22
C ASN A 247 4.18 -31.50 -6.52
N PRO A 248 5.20 -31.77 -5.67
CA PRO A 248 6.56 -31.20 -5.83
C PRO A 248 7.29 -31.66 -7.11
N ASP A 249 6.94 -32.81 -7.65
CA ASP A 249 7.47 -33.33 -8.91
C ASP A 249 6.81 -32.62 -10.09
N ILE A 250 7.60 -31.97 -10.95
CA ILE A 250 7.11 -31.13 -12.05
C ILE A 250 6.35 -31.93 -13.10
N GLU A 251 6.81 -33.16 -13.44
CA GLU A 251 6.12 -34.01 -14.41
C GLU A 251 4.73 -34.42 -13.89
N LYS A 252 4.69 -34.79 -12.61
CA LYS A 252 3.43 -35.14 -11.95
C LYS A 252 2.52 -33.91 -11.84
N ALA A 253 3.02 -32.76 -11.39
CA ALA A 253 2.29 -31.51 -11.31
C ALA A 253 1.69 -31.13 -12.67
N SER A 254 2.47 -31.21 -13.75
CA SER A 254 2.01 -30.94 -15.13
C SER A 254 0.88 -31.85 -15.55
N LYS A 255 0.96 -33.16 -15.28
CA LYS A 255 -0.10 -34.12 -15.58
C LYS A 255 -1.38 -33.86 -14.78
N GLU A 256 -1.26 -33.55 -13.49
CA GLU A 256 -2.41 -33.21 -12.63
C GLU A 256 -3.09 -31.90 -13.06
N VAL A 257 -2.30 -30.89 -13.43
CA VAL A 257 -2.81 -29.63 -13.97
C VAL A 257 -3.52 -29.84 -15.30
N GLU A 258 -2.91 -30.57 -16.24
CA GLU A 258 -3.53 -30.91 -17.52
C GLU A 258 -4.85 -31.69 -17.32
N TYR A 259 -4.84 -32.70 -16.46
CA TYR A 259 -6.03 -33.49 -16.14
C TYR A 259 -7.14 -32.62 -15.55
N PHE A 260 -6.83 -31.79 -14.55
CA PHE A 260 -7.79 -30.86 -13.95
C PHE A 260 -8.40 -29.91 -14.98
N CYS A 261 -7.57 -29.32 -15.85
CA CYS A 261 -8.05 -28.43 -16.91
C CYS A 261 -9.00 -29.15 -17.90
N ARG A 262 -8.68 -30.38 -18.26
CA ARG A 262 -9.57 -31.20 -19.12
C ARG A 262 -10.91 -31.52 -18.46
N GLU A 263 -10.88 -31.89 -17.18
CA GLU A 263 -12.08 -32.22 -16.40
C GLU A 263 -12.99 -31.00 -16.20
N ILE A 264 -12.42 -29.84 -15.85
CA ILE A 264 -13.20 -28.63 -15.56
C ILE A 264 -13.86 -28.06 -16.81
N THR A 265 -13.23 -28.18 -17.98
CA THR A 265 -13.74 -27.68 -19.25
C THR A 265 -14.50 -28.76 -20.05
N LEU A 266 -14.42 -30.04 -19.69
CA LEU A 266 -14.82 -31.19 -20.51
C LEU A 266 -14.13 -31.18 -21.90
N HIS A 267 -12.86 -30.77 -21.95
CA HIS A 267 -12.10 -30.71 -23.20
C HIS A 267 -12.07 -32.08 -23.89
N GLY A 268 -12.58 -32.12 -25.13
CA GLY A 268 -12.80 -33.38 -25.87
C GLY A 268 -14.18 -34.00 -25.66
N GLN A 269 -15.06 -33.44 -24.84
CA GLN A 269 -16.49 -33.74 -24.74
C GLN A 269 -17.30 -32.49 -25.13
N ASN A 270 -18.59 -32.63 -25.43
CA ASN A 270 -19.44 -31.48 -25.75
C ASN A 270 -19.69 -30.66 -24.46
N PRO A 271 -19.07 -29.47 -24.29
CA PRO A 271 -19.38 -28.62 -23.15
C PRO A 271 -20.82 -28.08 -23.23
N PRO A 272 -21.46 -27.73 -22.11
CA PRO A 272 -22.76 -27.10 -22.15
C PRO A 272 -22.69 -25.75 -22.86
N PRO A 273 -23.73 -25.36 -23.60
CA PRO A 273 -23.78 -24.07 -24.28
C PRO A 273 -23.75 -22.92 -23.28
N LEU A 274 -23.27 -21.75 -23.74
CA LEU A 274 -23.31 -20.51 -22.95
C LEU A 274 -24.74 -20.27 -22.47
N GLY A 275 -24.93 -20.19 -21.14
CA GLY A 275 -26.21 -19.85 -20.55
C GLY A 275 -26.58 -18.41 -20.87
N ARG A 276 -27.13 -18.16 -22.06
CA ARG A 276 -27.69 -16.84 -22.36
C ARG A 276 -28.93 -16.66 -21.50
N ALA A 277 -28.86 -15.65 -20.59
CA ALA A 277 -30.07 -15.15 -19.94
C ALA A 277 -31.07 -14.73 -21.03
N ASN A 278 -32.02 -15.59 -21.31
CA ASN A 278 -33.15 -15.26 -22.17
C ASN A 278 -33.98 -14.16 -21.50
N GLY A 279 -33.87 -12.96 -22.01
CA GLY A 279 -34.85 -11.91 -21.69
C GLY A 279 -34.29 -10.61 -21.15
N VAL A 280 -33.47 -9.92 -21.94
CA VAL A 280 -33.55 -8.46 -21.94
C VAL A 280 -34.03 -8.06 -23.32
N ALA A 281 -35.25 -7.59 -23.37
CA ALA A 281 -35.87 -7.08 -24.57
C ALA A 281 -34.98 -6.02 -25.23
N GLN A 282 -34.71 -6.21 -26.52
CA GLN A 282 -34.23 -5.14 -27.38
C GLN A 282 -35.32 -4.05 -27.43
N ASN A 283 -35.28 -3.10 -26.49
CA ASN A 283 -36.01 -1.83 -26.64
C ASN A 283 -35.24 -0.76 -25.86
N GLY A 284 -34.56 0.06 -26.60
CA GLY A 284 -33.91 1.25 -26.10
C GLY A 284 -32.63 1.56 -26.83
N THR A 285 -32.72 2.00 -28.08
CA THR A 285 -31.64 2.77 -28.73
C THR A 285 -31.51 4.11 -28.00
N ALA A 286 -30.90 4.10 -26.83
CA ALA A 286 -30.31 5.30 -26.28
C ALA A 286 -29.11 5.61 -27.19
N LYS A 287 -29.19 6.68 -27.95
CA LYS A 287 -28.04 7.27 -28.63
C LYS A 287 -27.03 7.59 -27.53
N VAL A 288 -25.98 6.78 -27.46
CA VAL A 288 -24.77 7.12 -26.71
C VAL A 288 -24.17 8.30 -27.47
N GLU A 289 -24.24 9.49 -26.89
CA GLU A 289 -23.43 10.60 -27.39
C GLU A 289 -21.96 10.14 -27.33
N PRO A 290 -21.20 10.39 -28.40
CA PRO A 290 -19.79 10.03 -28.40
C PRO A 290 -19.10 10.77 -27.25
N VAL A 291 -18.53 10.01 -26.32
CA VAL A 291 -17.60 10.56 -25.32
C VAL A 291 -16.53 11.31 -26.09
N LEU A 292 -16.36 12.57 -25.76
CA LEU A 292 -15.34 13.44 -26.35
C LEU A 292 -14.01 12.69 -26.38
N PRO A 293 -13.25 12.78 -27.49
CA PRO A 293 -11.92 12.21 -27.56
C PRO A 293 -11.10 12.80 -26.42
N ILE A 294 -10.33 11.93 -25.74
CA ILE A 294 -9.33 12.35 -24.75
C ILE A 294 -8.47 13.40 -25.44
N PRO A 295 -8.31 14.59 -24.87
CA PRO A 295 -7.48 15.63 -25.52
C PRO A 295 -6.10 15.03 -25.77
N GLU A 296 -5.62 15.05 -27.00
CA GLU A 296 -4.20 14.89 -27.33
C GLU A 296 -3.46 16.05 -26.67
N GLY A 297 -3.06 15.84 -25.40
CA GLY A 297 -2.29 16.81 -24.64
C GLY A 297 -0.83 16.42 -24.70
N GLU A 298 -0.02 17.34 -25.20
CA GLU A 298 1.43 17.37 -25.06
C GLU A 298 1.81 16.89 -23.66
N VAL A 299 2.90 16.13 -23.54
CA VAL A 299 3.55 15.77 -22.29
C VAL A 299 3.86 17.07 -21.56
N ALA A 300 2.93 17.50 -20.72
CA ALA A 300 3.10 18.70 -19.92
C ALA A 300 4.33 18.48 -19.03
N LYS A 301 5.31 19.38 -19.16
CA LYS A 301 6.30 19.57 -18.10
C LYS A 301 5.53 19.68 -16.79
N PRO A 302 6.03 19.12 -15.67
CA PRO A 302 5.32 19.16 -14.40
C PRO A 302 5.14 20.63 -13.99
N GLU A 303 4.06 21.25 -14.43
CA GLU A 303 3.56 22.46 -13.84
C GLU A 303 2.97 22.07 -12.49
N LEU A 304 3.38 22.80 -11.46
CA LEU A 304 2.73 22.79 -10.15
C LEU A 304 1.23 22.85 -10.39
N GLN A 305 0.51 21.76 -10.11
CA GLN A 305 -0.95 21.77 -10.16
C GLN A 305 -1.41 22.82 -9.15
N VAL A 306 -1.83 23.97 -9.68
CA VAL A 306 -2.49 24.98 -8.88
C VAL A 306 -3.80 24.36 -8.41
N ASP A 307 -3.97 24.20 -7.09
CA ASP A 307 -5.16 23.65 -6.47
C ASP A 307 -6.42 24.25 -7.06
N GLN A 308 -7.28 23.43 -7.64
CA GLN A 308 -8.61 23.87 -7.96
C GLN A 308 -9.35 24.12 -6.64
N PRO A 309 -9.98 25.29 -6.45
CA PRO A 309 -10.69 25.55 -5.21
C PRO A 309 -11.75 24.47 -4.94
N GLY A 310 -11.56 23.70 -3.87
CA GLY A 310 -12.50 22.67 -3.42
C GLY A 310 -12.15 21.23 -3.75
N LYS A 311 -11.08 20.94 -4.48
CA LYS A 311 -10.57 19.59 -4.68
C LYS A 311 -9.24 19.42 -3.95
N LEU A 312 -9.10 18.35 -3.16
CA LEU A 312 -7.85 18.01 -2.50
C LEU A 312 -6.84 17.50 -3.55
N PRO A 313 -5.54 17.82 -3.41
CA PRO A 313 -4.56 17.33 -4.37
C PRO A 313 -4.39 15.81 -4.23
N SER A 314 -4.61 15.07 -5.30
CA SER A 314 -4.34 13.62 -5.36
C SER A 314 -2.84 13.33 -5.46
N ARG A 315 -2.05 14.33 -5.82
CA ARG A 315 -0.60 14.22 -6.03
C ARG A 315 0.16 15.38 -5.42
N PHE A 316 1.36 15.08 -5.00
CA PHE A 316 2.41 16.01 -4.58
C PHE A 316 3.51 16.00 -5.66
N GLY A 317 3.31 16.76 -6.74
CA GLY A 317 4.18 16.68 -7.91
C GLY A 317 4.15 15.29 -8.56
N LEU A 318 5.29 14.60 -8.58
CA LEU A 318 5.42 13.24 -9.14
C LEU A 318 4.90 12.14 -8.19
N PHE A 319 4.63 12.47 -6.91
CA PHE A 319 4.36 11.52 -5.84
C PHE A 319 2.88 11.49 -5.46
N GLY A 320 2.46 10.44 -4.76
CA GLY A 320 1.05 10.23 -4.37
C GLY A 320 0.27 9.42 -5.38
N GLY A 321 -0.98 9.78 -5.63
CA GLY A 321 -1.91 9.04 -6.46
C GLY A 321 -2.63 7.92 -5.70
N ALA A 322 -3.38 7.08 -6.41
CA ALA A 322 -4.16 5.97 -5.84
C ALA A 322 -3.92 4.68 -6.63
N TYR A 323 -2.83 4.01 -6.34
CA TYR A 323 -2.41 2.74 -6.96
C TYR A 323 -2.99 1.56 -6.19
N VAL A 324 -4.25 1.30 -6.41
CA VAL A 324 -5.05 0.34 -5.62
C VAL A 324 -5.87 -0.59 -6.52
N PRO A 325 -6.25 -1.77 -6.00
CA PRO A 325 -7.25 -2.59 -6.66
C PRO A 325 -8.56 -1.84 -6.91
N GLU A 326 -9.21 -2.12 -8.03
CA GLU A 326 -10.46 -1.48 -8.44
C GLU A 326 -11.53 -1.47 -7.35
N SER A 327 -11.56 -2.50 -6.50
CA SER A 327 -12.50 -2.62 -5.38
C SER A 327 -12.39 -1.49 -4.34
N LEU A 328 -11.25 -0.80 -4.25
CA LEU A 328 -11.03 0.30 -3.30
C LEU A 328 -11.28 1.70 -3.88
N VAL A 329 -11.38 1.85 -5.20
CA VAL A 329 -11.39 3.17 -5.85
C VAL A 329 -12.59 4.01 -5.43
N ASP A 330 -13.81 3.45 -5.46
CA ASP A 330 -15.02 4.17 -5.07
C ASP A 330 -15.03 4.51 -3.57
N CYS A 331 -14.55 3.59 -2.72
CA CYS A 331 -14.43 3.82 -1.27
C CYS A 331 -13.44 4.96 -0.94
N LEU A 332 -12.33 5.05 -1.67
CA LEU A 332 -11.38 6.16 -1.52
C LEU A 332 -11.97 7.48 -2.01
N SER A 333 -12.76 7.46 -3.09
CA SER A 333 -13.46 8.65 -3.59
C SER A 333 -14.53 9.13 -2.60
N GLU A 334 -15.26 8.22 -1.96
CA GLU A 334 -16.21 8.53 -0.88
C GLU A 334 -15.47 9.16 0.31
N LEU A 335 -14.33 8.60 0.71
CA LEU A 335 -13.51 9.13 1.79
C LEU A 335 -12.93 10.52 1.46
N GLU A 336 -12.47 10.73 0.22
CA GLU A 336 -12.03 12.06 -0.26
C GLU A 336 -13.12 13.10 -0.15
N ALA A 337 -14.33 12.77 -0.64
CA ALA A 337 -15.47 13.67 -0.59
C ALA A 337 -15.87 14.02 0.86
N ALA A 338 -15.96 13.01 1.73
CA ALA A 338 -16.30 13.21 3.14
C ALA A 338 -15.25 14.05 3.88
N HIS A 339 -13.95 13.84 3.60
CA HIS A 339 -12.88 14.66 4.16
C HIS A 339 -12.95 16.10 3.64
N ALA A 340 -13.13 16.29 2.33
CA ALA A 340 -13.23 17.62 1.72
C ALA A 340 -14.43 18.44 2.24
N GLU A 341 -15.50 17.77 2.63
CA GLU A 341 -16.65 18.39 3.31
C GLU A 341 -16.34 18.70 4.77
N ALA A 342 -15.81 17.71 5.51
CA ALA A 342 -15.52 17.83 6.93
C ALA A 342 -14.54 18.96 7.24
N ILE A 343 -13.45 19.13 6.47
CA ILE A 343 -12.45 20.19 6.72
C ILE A 343 -13.00 21.61 6.50
N LYS A 344 -14.11 21.78 5.81
CA LYS A 344 -14.79 23.07 5.61
C LYS A 344 -15.88 23.35 6.67
N ASP A 345 -16.26 22.32 7.42
CA ASP A 345 -17.32 22.39 8.42
C ASP A 345 -16.76 22.87 9.78
N PRO A 346 -17.14 24.07 10.28
CA PRO A 346 -16.71 24.56 11.59
C PRO A 346 -17.11 23.62 12.75
N GLU A 347 -18.25 22.90 12.64
CA GLU A 347 -18.69 21.99 13.70
C GLU A 347 -17.76 20.76 13.77
N PHE A 348 -17.21 20.30 12.64
CA PHE A 348 -16.21 19.24 12.66
C PHE A 348 -14.95 19.64 13.44
N TRP A 349 -14.43 20.82 13.15
CA TRP A 349 -13.25 21.33 13.88
C TRP A 349 -13.55 21.58 15.34
N LYS A 350 -14.75 22.04 15.68
CA LYS A 350 -15.18 22.17 17.08
C LYS A 350 -15.23 20.80 17.77
N GLU A 351 -15.83 19.76 17.16
CA GLU A 351 -15.79 18.40 17.71
C GLU A 351 -14.34 17.89 17.91
N PHE A 352 -13.45 18.21 16.99
CA PHE A 352 -12.03 17.87 17.11
C PHE A 352 -11.35 18.63 18.24
N GLU A 353 -11.59 19.93 18.38
CA GLU A 353 -11.03 20.77 19.44
C GLU A 353 -11.63 20.44 20.81
N ASP A 354 -12.90 20.06 20.91
CA ASP A 354 -13.52 19.60 22.15
C ASP A 354 -12.80 18.35 22.72
N MET A 355 -12.08 17.60 21.87
CA MET A 355 -11.23 16.48 22.31
C MET A 355 -9.88 16.93 22.87
N PHE A 356 -9.47 18.19 22.75
CA PHE A 356 -8.13 18.65 23.16
C PHE A 356 -7.86 18.43 24.64
N GLY A 357 -8.83 18.67 25.51
CA GLY A 357 -8.71 18.36 26.93
C GLY A 357 -8.48 16.87 27.20
N TYR A 358 -9.12 15.98 26.42
CA TYR A 358 -8.94 14.52 26.53
C TYR A 358 -7.57 14.06 26.03
N ILE A 359 -7.06 14.65 24.96
CA ILE A 359 -5.79 14.25 24.34
C ILE A 359 -4.58 15.05 24.84
N ASN A 360 -4.77 15.89 25.88
CA ASN A 360 -3.74 16.76 26.50
C ASN A 360 -3.14 17.78 25.53
N ARG A 361 -3.99 18.46 24.74
CA ARG A 361 -3.55 19.58 23.89
C ARG A 361 -3.97 20.93 24.47
N PRO A 362 -3.22 22.03 24.16
CA PRO A 362 -1.98 22.06 23.37
C PRO A 362 -0.81 21.31 24.03
N SER A 363 -0.01 20.59 23.25
CA SER A 363 1.19 19.96 23.78
C SER A 363 2.24 21.01 24.12
N GLN A 364 3.00 20.78 25.19
CA GLN A 364 3.96 21.76 25.71
C GLN A 364 5.14 21.95 24.75
N LEU A 365 5.57 23.19 24.56
CA LEU A 365 6.89 23.53 24.03
C LEU A 365 7.84 23.77 25.21
N TYR A 366 8.80 22.89 25.41
CA TYR A 366 9.72 22.86 26.55
C TYR A 366 11.11 23.30 26.11
N TYR A 367 11.71 24.27 26.85
CA TYR A 367 13.09 24.66 26.65
C TYR A 367 14.01 23.67 27.37
N ALA A 368 14.84 22.98 26.60
CA ALA A 368 15.78 21.98 27.10
C ALA A 368 17.10 22.64 27.49
N GLU A 369 17.14 23.21 28.72
CA GLU A 369 18.23 24.08 29.18
C GLU A 369 19.56 23.33 29.26
N ARG A 370 19.59 22.18 29.96
CA ARG A 370 20.82 21.42 30.15
C ARG A 370 21.32 20.79 28.84
N LEU A 371 20.39 20.39 27.99
CA LEU A 371 20.74 19.86 26.67
C LEU A 371 21.31 20.97 25.77
N THR A 372 20.77 22.20 25.86
CA THR A 372 21.27 23.37 25.15
C THR A 372 22.69 23.72 25.60
N GLU A 373 22.95 23.73 26.91
CA GLU A 373 24.27 23.98 27.49
C GLU A 373 25.27 22.92 27.04
N GLU A 374 24.91 21.64 27.06
CA GLU A 374 25.77 20.53 26.63
C GLU A 374 26.14 20.64 25.16
N MET A 375 25.18 21.01 24.31
CA MET A 375 25.44 21.19 22.87
C MET A 375 26.25 22.43 22.54
N GLY A 376 26.15 23.49 23.37
CA GLY A 376 26.95 24.72 23.28
C GLY A 376 26.63 25.63 22.08
N GLY A 377 25.62 25.31 21.28
CA GLY A 377 25.16 26.07 20.11
C GLY A 377 23.79 26.72 20.29
N ALA A 378 22.89 26.53 19.29
CA ALA A 378 21.54 27.08 19.33
C ALA A 378 20.70 26.53 20.49
N LYS A 379 19.70 27.30 20.91
CA LYS A 379 18.71 26.89 21.90
C LYS A 379 17.87 25.72 21.38
N ILE A 380 17.71 24.72 22.23
CA ILE A 380 16.92 23.50 21.89
C ILE A 380 15.57 23.56 22.60
N TRP A 381 14.53 23.46 21.82
CA TRP A 381 13.16 23.37 22.28
C TRP A 381 12.57 22.01 21.91
N LEU A 382 11.86 21.37 22.83
CA LEU A 382 11.20 20.08 22.62
C LEU A 382 9.70 20.28 22.53
N LYS A 383 9.10 19.92 21.39
CA LYS A 383 7.64 19.84 21.24
C LYS A 383 7.16 18.51 21.80
N ARG A 384 6.53 18.55 22.97
CA ARG A 384 6.26 17.42 23.87
C ARG A 384 5.00 16.60 23.44
N GLU A 385 5.03 15.99 22.24
CA GLU A 385 3.96 15.09 21.79
C GLU A 385 3.94 13.77 22.60
N ASP A 386 4.99 13.44 23.31
CA ASP A 386 5.10 12.32 24.24
C ASP A 386 4.21 12.45 25.48
N LEU A 387 3.74 13.66 25.80
CA LEU A 387 2.81 13.95 26.89
C LEU A 387 1.33 13.88 26.48
N ASN A 388 1.05 13.71 25.20
CA ASN A 388 -0.32 13.52 24.75
C ASN A 388 -0.90 12.23 25.35
N HIS A 389 -2.22 12.16 25.46
CA HIS A 389 -2.91 10.94 25.82
C HIS A 389 -2.47 9.78 24.91
N THR A 390 -2.22 8.61 25.46
CA THR A 390 -1.57 7.44 24.81
C THR A 390 -0.05 7.51 24.65
N GLY A 391 0.58 8.65 24.95
CA GLY A 391 2.03 8.80 24.98
C GLY A 391 2.67 9.10 23.62
N SER A 392 1.91 9.59 22.63
CA SER A 392 2.48 9.98 21.34
C SER A 392 1.55 10.86 20.50
N HIS A 393 2.11 11.46 19.42
CA HIS A 393 1.39 12.23 18.40
C HIS A 393 0.28 11.46 17.68
N LYS A 394 0.28 10.13 17.72
CA LYS A 394 -0.67 9.29 16.99
C LYS A 394 -2.13 9.54 17.34
N ILE A 395 -2.39 9.98 18.57
CA ILE A 395 -3.76 10.28 19.02
C ILE A 395 -4.41 11.43 18.25
N ASN A 396 -3.63 12.39 17.74
CA ASN A 396 -4.15 13.51 16.95
C ASN A 396 -4.87 13.01 15.70
N ASN A 397 -4.16 12.17 14.93
CA ASN A 397 -4.69 11.53 13.73
C ASN A 397 -5.85 10.57 14.05
N ALA A 398 -5.71 9.76 15.11
CA ALA A 398 -6.74 8.80 15.48
C ALA A 398 -8.08 9.48 15.82
N VAL A 399 -8.06 10.60 16.54
CA VAL A 399 -9.26 11.40 16.83
C VAL A 399 -9.86 11.97 15.53
N GLY A 400 -9.05 12.57 14.66
CA GLY A 400 -9.55 13.13 13.40
C GLY A 400 -10.21 12.08 12.51
N GLN A 401 -9.55 10.95 12.31
CA GLN A 401 -10.09 9.88 11.48
C GLN A 401 -11.32 9.19 12.10
N ILE A 402 -11.39 9.05 13.44
CA ILE A 402 -12.57 8.45 14.07
C ILE A 402 -13.81 9.34 13.90
N LEU A 403 -13.66 10.67 14.00
CA LEU A 403 -14.76 11.62 13.75
C LEU A 403 -15.23 11.54 12.28
N LEU A 404 -14.29 11.39 11.35
CA LEU A 404 -14.60 11.20 9.93
C LEU A 404 -15.32 9.86 9.69
N ALA A 405 -14.84 8.77 10.28
CA ALA A 405 -15.46 7.45 10.19
C ALA A 405 -16.89 7.43 10.72
N LYS A 406 -17.15 8.13 11.83
CA LYS A 406 -18.51 8.28 12.38
C LYS A 406 -19.44 9.03 11.42
N ARG A 407 -18.97 10.08 10.76
CA ARG A 407 -19.76 10.82 9.75
C ARG A 407 -20.09 9.94 8.53
N LEU A 408 -19.19 9.01 8.19
CA LEU A 408 -19.40 7.99 7.16
C LEU A 408 -20.27 6.80 7.65
N GLY A 409 -20.74 6.81 8.89
CA GLY A 409 -21.57 5.74 9.46
C GLY A 409 -20.82 4.42 9.69
N LYS A 410 -19.48 4.42 9.71
CA LYS A 410 -18.69 3.20 9.91
C LYS A 410 -18.75 2.76 11.39
N THR A 411 -18.88 1.47 11.61
CA THR A 411 -19.04 0.86 12.95
C THR A 411 -17.85 0.01 13.37
N ARG A 412 -17.01 -0.38 12.41
CA ARG A 412 -15.79 -1.15 12.61
C ARG A 412 -14.58 -0.33 12.13
N ILE A 413 -13.53 -0.34 12.93
CA ILE A 413 -12.24 0.29 12.62
C ILE A 413 -11.18 -0.79 12.50
N ILE A 414 -10.41 -0.75 11.44
CA ILE A 414 -9.18 -1.53 11.29
C ILE A 414 -7.99 -0.60 11.24
N ALA A 415 -6.85 -1.06 11.74
CA ALA A 415 -5.59 -0.29 11.71
C ALA A 415 -4.39 -1.24 11.58
N GLU A 416 -3.32 -0.75 11.00
CA GLU A 416 -2.00 -1.37 11.08
C GLU A 416 -1.19 -0.78 12.23
N THR A 417 -0.18 -1.51 12.73
CA THR A 417 0.78 -0.93 13.67
C THR A 417 2.10 -1.71 13.68
N GLY A 418 3.24 -1.03 13.81
CA GLY A 418 4.56 -1.61 14.07
C GLY A 418 4.91 -1.50 15.56
N ALA A 419 5.36 -0.32 16.00
CA ALA A 419 5.69 -0.06 17.41
C ALA A 419 4.49 -0.16 18.39
N GLY A 420 3.28 -0.40 17.92
CA GLY A 420 2.07 -0.49 18.72
C GLY A 420 1.47 0.85 19.14
N GLN A 421 2.15 1.97 18.97
CA GLN A 421 1.66 3.30 19.37
C GLN A 421 0.38 3.70 18.62
N HIS A 422 0.33 3.43 17.32
CA HIS A 422 -0.84 3.70 16.52
C HIS A 422 -2.01 2.80 16.92
N GLY A 423 -1.75 1.50 17.10
CA GLY A 423 -2.76 0.54 17.58
C GLY A 423 -3.36 0.95 18.92
N VAL A 424 -2.53 1.39 19.88
CA VAL A 424 -3.00 1.93 21.18
C VAL A 424 -3.86 3.18 20.99
N ALA A 425 -3.44 4.12 20.15
CA ALA A 425 -4.22 5.33 19.87
C ALA A 425 -5.57 5.00 19.23
N THR A 426 -5.59 4.09 18.25
CA THR A 426 -6.81 3.62 17.58
C THR A 426 -7.75 2.89 18.56
N ALA A 427 -7.23 1.94 19.34
CA ALA A 427 -8.04 1.24 20.34
C ALA A 427 -8.62 2.20 21.40
N THR A 428 -7.85 3.23 21.79
CA THR A 428 -8.29 4.27 22.73
C THR A 428 -9.50 5.04 22.22
N VAL A 429 -9.44 5.52 20.96
CA VAL A 429 -10.58 6.27 20.38
C VAL A 429 -11.75 5.34 20.10
N CYS A 430 -11.52 4.10 19.67
CA CYS A 430 -12.58 3.11 19.49
C CYS A 430 -13.31 2.81 20.81
N ALA A 431 -12.57 2.61 21.89
CA ALA A 431 -13.16 2.42 23.23
C ALA A 431 -14.00 3.63 23.66
N LYS A 432 -13.49 4.87 23.46
CA LYS A 432 -14.20 6.09 23.79
C LYS A 432 -15.49 6.30 23.00
N PHE A 433 -15.50 5.91 21.71
CA PHE A 433 -16.63 6.11 20.82
C PHE A 433 -17.53 4.86 20.64
N GLY A 434 -17.20 3.76 21.30
CA GLY A 434 -18.00 2.52 21.27
C GLY A 434 -17.95 1.79 19.93
N LEU A 435 -16.79 1.80 19.24
CA LEU A 435 -16.60 1.17 17.94
C LEU A 435 -15.79 -0.12 18.04
N GLN A 436 -16.04 -1.08 17.16
CA GLN A 436 -15.21 -2.27 17.04
C GLN A 436 -13.82 -1.90 16.53
N CYS A 437 -12.76 -2.55 17.09
CA CYS A 437 -11.36 -2.26 16.77
C CYS A 437 -10.58 -3.54 16.51
N ASP A 438 -10.06 -3.69 15.29
CA ASP A 438 -9.15 -4.77 14.91
C ASP A 438 -7.81 -4.16 14.46
N VAL A 439 -6.70 -4.57 15.09
CA VAL A 439 -5.35 -4.03 14.85
C VAL A 439 -4.47 -5.12 14.27
N TYR A 440 -3.99 -4.92 13.05
CA TYR A 440 -3.04 -5.79 12.36
C TYR A 440 -1.62 -5.42 12.77
N MET A 441 -0.84 -6.39 13.18
CA MET A 441 0.53 -6.17 13.66
C MET A 441 1.42 -7.34 13.24
N GLY A 442 2.59 -7.07 12.69
CA GLY A 442 3.54 -8.10 12.34
C GLY A 442 3.90 -8.97 13.55
N ALA A 443 4.01 -10.29 13.38
CA ALA A 443 4.26 -11.20 14.48
C ALA A 443 5.60 -10.91 15.21
N GLU A 444 6.61 -10.43 14.49
CA GLU A 444 7.87 -9.96 15.08
C GLU A 444 7.67 -8.67 15.89
N ASP A 445 6.84 -7.75 15.42
CA ASP A 445 6.50 -6.52 16.15
C ASP A 445 5.65 -6.83 17.39
N VAL A 446 4.72 -7.81 17.32
CA VAL A 446 3.98 -8.33 18.50
C VAL A 446 4.93 -8.77 19.59
N ARG A 447 6.01 -9.50 19.22
CA ARG A 447 7.04 -9.95 20.15
C ARG A 447 7.84 -8.79 20.76
N ARG A 448 8.29 -7.84 19.91
CA ARG A 448 9.11 -6.69 20.34
C ARG A 448 8.34 -5.69 21.20
N GLN A 449 7.02 -5.58 21.04
CA GLN A 449 6.17 -4.53 21.61
C GLN A 449 5.02 -5.08 22.45
N GLU A 450 5.28 -6.14 23.22
CA GLU A 450 4.28 -6.87 24.03
C GLU A 450 3.47 -5.95 24.96
N LEU A 451 4.09 -4.91 25.53
CA LEU A 451 3.40 -3.94 26.39
C LEU A 451 2.28 -3.19 25.63
N ASN A 452 2.52 -2.77 24.41
CA ASN A 452 1.50 -2.09 23.61
C ASN A 452 0.42 -3.07 23.12
N VAL A 453 0.77 -4.31 22.80
CA VAL A 453 -0.19 -5.37 22.49
C VAL A 453 -1.15 -5.58 23.68
N PHE A 454 -0.62 -5.61 24.88
CA PHE A 454 -1.44 -5.75 26.09
C PHE A 454 -2.36 -4.53 26.30
N ARG A 455 -1.85 -3.31 26.09
CA ARG A 455 -2.66 -2.08 26.18
C ARG A 455 -3.83 -2.08 25.19
N ILE A 456 -3.60 -2.49 23.93
CA ILE A 456 -4.65 -2.60 22.91
C ILE A 456 -5.75 -3.54 23.38
N LYS A 457 -5.37 -4.72 23.88
CA LYS A 457 -6.32 -5.72 24.41
C LYS A 457 -7.10 -5.20 25.62
N MET A 458 -6.45 -4.50 26.54
CA MET A 458 -7.12 -3.90 27.70
C MET A 458 -8.15 -2.82 27.29
N LEU A 459 -7.91 -2.12 26.19
CA LEU A 459 -8.83 -1.12 25.62
C LEU A 459 -9.98 -1.76 24.82
N GLY A 460 -10.05 -3.11 24.78
CA GLY A 460 -11.08 -3.84 24.04
C GLY A 460 -10.78 -4.05 22.55
N GLY A 461 -9.60 -3.65 22.08
CA GLY A 461 -9.14 -3.90 20.71
C GLY A 461 -8.67 -5.35 20.53
N ASN A 462 -8.88 -5.90 19.34
CA ASN A 462 -8.37 -7.20 18.93
C ASN A 462 -7.04 -7.01 18.18
N VAL A 463 -5.99 -7.76 18.56
CA VAL A 463 -4.69 -7.75 17.86
C VAL A 463 -4.58 -9.00 17.01
N ILE A 464 -4.41 -8.81 15.72
CA ILE A 464 -4.29 -9.87 14.72
C ILE A 464 -2.83 -9.95 14.27
N PRO A 465 -2.07 -10.99 14.71
CA PRO A 465 -0.69 -11.17 14.30
C PRO A 465 -0.59 -11.54 12.80
N VAL A 466 0.24 -10.81 12.06
CA VAL A 466 0.53 -11.08 10.65
C VAL A 466 1.80 -11.90 10.57
N THR A 467 1.68 -13.14 10.07
CA THR A 467 2.78 -14.12 9.99
C THR A 467 3.35 -14.25 8.57
N ALA A 468 2.81 -13.52 7.60
CA ALA A 468 3.32 -13.48 6.23
C ALA A 468 4.51 -12.51 6.10
N GLY A 469 5.34 -12.69 5.08
CA GLY A 469 6.44 -11.80 4.73
C GLY A 469 7.50 -11.66 5.83
N SER A 470 7.97 -10.45 6.05
CA SER A 470 8.94 -10.09 7.10
C SER A 470 8.34 -10.05 8.51
N GLN A 471 7.03 -10.17 8.64
CA GLN A 471 6.27 -10.13 9.90
C GLN A 471 6.43 -8.79 10.65
N THR A 472 6.59 -7.69 9.90
CA THR A 472 6.78 -6.32 10.40
C THR A 472 5.66 -5.39 9.92
N LEU A 473 5.80 -4.09 10.19
CA LEU A 473 4.83 -3.05 9.83
C LEU A 473 4.39 -3.12 8.35
N LYS A 474 5.31 -3.39 7.43
CA LYS A 474 5.02 -3.51 6.00
C LYS A 474 3.92 -4.54 5.72
N ASP A 475 4.05 -5.71 6.33
CA ASP A 475 3.08 -6.81 6.12
C ASP A 475 1.77 -6.56 6.85
N ALA A 476 1.81 -5.81 7.97
CA ALA A 476 0.61 -5.36 8.66
C ALA A 476 -0.22 -4.38 7.81
N VAL A 477 0.43 -3.47 7.08
CA VAL A 477 -0.23 -2.58 6.10
C VAL A 477 -0.90 -3.40 5.00
N ASN A 478 -0.16 -4.36 4.41
CA ASN A 478 -0.69 -5.23 3.36
C ASN A 478 -1.94 -6.00 3.84
N GLU A 479 -1.91 -6.55 5.05
CA GLU A 479 -3.04 -7.32 5.59
C GLU A 479 -4.23 -6.44 5.93
N ALA A 480 -4.00 -5.26 6.51
CA ALA A 480 -5.06 -4.29 6.78
C ALA A 480 -5.76 -3.85 5.47
N MET A 481 -5.01 -3.58 4.40
CA MET A 481 -5.58 -3.23 3.10
C MET A 481 -6.39 -4.39 2.49
N ARG A 482 -5.90 -5.64 2.61
CA ARG A 482 -6.63 -6.83 2.14
C ARG A 482 -7.93 -7.04 2.90
N GLU A 483 -7.89 -6.90 4.22
CA GLU A 483 -9.08 -7.03 5.05
C GLU A 483 -10.09 -5.92 4.76
N TRP A 484 -9.63 -4.69 4.53
CA TRP A 484 -10.51 -3.57 4.21
C TRP A 484 -11.39 -3.86 2.99
N VAL A 485 -10.81 -4.45 1.93
CA VAL A 485 -11.56 -4.85 0.72
C VAL A 485 -12.70 -5.83 1.02
N THR A 486 -12.62 -6.61 2.10
CA THR A 486 -13.64 -7.63 2.42
C THR A 486 -14.95 -7.03 2.97
N ARG A 487 -14.88 -5.84 3.62
CA ARG A 487 -15.99 -5.24 4.37
C ARG A 487 -15.99 -3.71 4.27
N LEU A 488 -16.09 -3.16 3.07
CA LEU A 488 -16.02 -1.72 2.83
C LEU A 488 -17.22 -0.94 3.42
N GLU A 489 -18.40 -1.55 3.47
CA GLU A 489 -19.63 -0.89 3.88
C GLU A 489 -19.59 -0.39 5.32
N ASP A 490 -19.14 -1.22 6.25
CA ASP A 490 -19.18 -0.95 7.69
C ASP A 490 -17.81 -0.62 8.31
N THR A 491 -16.73 -0.76 7.55
CA THR A 491 -15.36 -0.68 8.03
C THR A 491 -14.65 0.57 7.52
N HIS A 492 -13.94 1.28 8.42
CA HIS A 492 -12.98 2.32 8.08
C HIS A 492 -11.57 1.83 8.38
N TYR A 493 -10.66 1.99 7.41
CA TYR A 493 -9.23 1.78 7.62
C TYR A 493 -8.63 3.08 8.19
N LEU A 494 -8.32 3.07 9.48
CA LEU A 494 -7.69 4.17 10.19
C LEU A 494 -6.17 4.05 10.05
N ILE A 495 -5.60 4.68 9.00
CA ILE A 495 -4.17 4.59 8.70
C ILE A 495 -3.31 5.36 9.68
N GLY A 496 -2.16 4.79 10.06
CA GLY A 496 -1.33 5.31 11.14
C GLY A 496 -0.32 6.37 10.74
N SER A 497 -0.05 6.55 9.45
CA SER A 497 0.94 7.52 8.98
C SER A 497 0.49 8.26 7.72
N ALA A 498 1.27 9.28 7.29
CA ALA A 498 0.98 10.07 6.10
C ALA A 498 1.37 9.33 4.81
N ILE A 499 1.01 8.04 4.73
CA ILE A 499 1.30 7.08 3.65
C ILE A 499 0.00 6.59 3.04
N GLY A 500 0.11 5.67 2.10
CA GLY A 500 -1.06 5.04 1.47
C GLY A 500 -1.63 5.82 0.29
N PRO A 501 -2.69 5.32 -0.33
CA PRO A 501 -3.31 5.96 -1.46
C PRO A 501 -3.98 7.28 -1.07
N HIS A 502 -4.10 8.20 -2.03
CA HIS A 502 -4.98 9.35 -1.86
C HIS A 502 -6.40 8.89 -1.45
N PRO A 503 -7.06 9.53 -0.43
CA PRO A 503 -6.70 10.80 0.23
C PRO A 503 -5.93 10.67 1.56
N PHE A 504 -5.50 9.49 1.97
CA PHE A 504 -4.91 9.27 3.28
C PHE A 504 -3.73 10.18 3.63
N PRO A 505 -2.73 10.44 2.75
CA PRO A 505 -1.63 11.34 3.12
C PRO A 505 -2.11 12.73 3.52
N THR A 506 -3.10 13.26 2.80
CA THR A 506 -3.72 14.57 3.08
C THR A 506 -4.52 14.55 4.38
N ILE A 507 -5.33 13.52 4.61
CA ILE A 507 -6.13 13.34 5.84
C ILE A 507 -5.21 13.33 7.07
N VAL A 508 -4.18 12.50 7.06
CA VAL A 508 -3.23 12.37 8.18
C VAL A 508 -2.48 13.68 8.43
N ARG A 509 -2.01 14.34 7.37
CA ARG A 509 -1.38 15.66 7.46
C ARG A 509 -2.29 16.68 8.14
N ASP A 510 -3.55 16.77 7.70
CA ASP A 510 -4.47 17.79 8.18
C ASP A 510 -4.79 17.64 9.67
N PHE A 511 -4.82 16.42 10.20
CA PHE A 511 -4.98 16.20 11.63
C PHE A 511 -3.68 16.31 12.41
N GLN A 512 -2.53 16.05 11.81
CA GLN A 512 -1.23 16.19 12.48
C GLN A 512 -0.67 17.61 12.44
N ARG A 513 -1.13 18.48 11.55
CA ARG A 513 -0.62 19.86 11.41
C ARG A 513 -0.86 20.73 12.64
N VAL A 514 -1.71 20.29 13.58
CA VAL A 514 -1.87 20.92 14.88
C VAL A 514 -0.52 21.10 15.62
N ILE A 515 0.45 20.19 15.38
CA ILE A 515 1.80 20.26 15.93
C ILE A 515 2.51 21.55 15.46
N GLY A 516 2.58 21.78 14.15
CA GLY A 516 3.22 22.95 13.55
C GLY A 516 2.55 24.27 13.92
N ARG A 517 1.19 24.29 13.92
CA ARG A 517 0.41 25.45 14.36
C ARG A 517 0.75 25.86 15.79
N GLU A 518 0.79 24.90 16.71
CA GLU A 518 1.14 25.16 18.10
C GLU A 518 2.61 25.57 18.25
N ILE A 519 3.55 25.01 17.50
CA ILE A 519 4.94 25.46 17.51
C ILE A 519 5.02 26.93 17.13
N LYS A 520 4.35 27.36 16.06
CA LYS A 520 4.34 28.76 15.63
C LYS A 520 3.87 29.70 16.72
N SER A 521 2.71 29.41 17.33
CA SER A 521 2.14 30.27 18.37
C SER A 521 3.01 30.28 19.65
N GLN A 522 3.49 29.12 20.07
CA GLN A 522 4.29 28.98 21.28
C GLN A 522 5.71 29.57 21.13
N MET A 523 6.31 29.50 19.93
CA MET A 523 7.59 30.18 19.66
C MET A 523 7.42 31.71 19.65
N GLN A 524 6.33 32.19 19.06
CA GLN A 524 6.03 33.61 19.08
C GLN A 524 5.83 34.13 20.53
N GLU A 525 5.14 33.35 21.38
CA GLU A 525 4.94 33.69 22.80
C GLU A 525 6.24 33.63 23.59
N LYS A 526 7.06 32.56 23.41
CA LYS A 526 8.23 32.28 24.26
C LYS A 526 9.53 32.91 23.76
N ALA A 527 9.71 33.07 22.46
CA ALA A 527 10.91 33.55 21.81
C ALA A 527 10.71 34.82 20.96
N GLY A 528 9.47 35.28 20.77
CA GLY A 528 9.14 36.48 19.99
C GLY A 528 9.39 36.34 18.47
N LYS A 529 9.68 35.12 17.97
CA LYS A 529 10.00 34.85 16.55
C LYS A 529 9.68 33.42 16.18
N LEU A 530 9.69 33.12 14.88
CA LEU A 530 9.70 31.74 14.38
C LEU A 530 11.03 31.05 14.72
N PRO A 531 11.05 29.71 14.83
CA PRO A 531 12.30 28.98 15.02
C PRO A 531 13.17 29.07 13.74
N ASP A 532 14.49 28.93 13.90
CA ASP A 532 15.42 28.89 12.79
C ASP A 532 15.38 27.50 12.08
N ALA A 533 14.99 26.46 12.83
CA ALA A 533 14.77 25.13 12.29
C ALA A 533 13.70 24.34 13.06
N VAL A 534 12.97 23.49 12.38
CA VAL A 534 12.12 22.44 12.95
C VAL A 534 12.65 21.09 12.54
N VAL A 535 12.73 20.13 13.48
CA VAL A 535 13.33 18.82 13.30
C VAL A 535 12.36 17.74 13.76
N ALA A 536 12.22 16.66 12.98
CA ALA A 536 11.40 15.52 13.36
C ALA A 536 11.97 14.22 12.78
N CYS A 537 11.75 13.09 13.47
CA CYS A 537 12.07 11.77 12.91
C CYS A 537 11.11 11.42 11.78
N VAL A 538 11.61 10.64 10.81
CA VAL A 538 10.86 10.23 9.62
C VAL A 538 10.92 8.71 9.45
N GLY A 539 9.77 8.03 9.66
CA GLY A 539 9.45 6.72 9.14
C GLY A 539 8.44 6.90 8.01
N GLY A 540 7.16 6.55 8.20
CA GLY A 540 6.10 6.97 7.28
C GLY A 540 5.85 8.49 7.26
N GLY A 541 6.36 9.25 8.24
CA GLY A 541 6.47 10.71 8.21
C GLY A 541 5.33 11.49 8.85
N SER A 542 4.41 10.88 9.60
CA SER A 542 3.23 11.59 10.14
C SER A 542 3.58 12.72 11.12
N ASN A 543 4.47 12.49 12.09
CA ASN A 543 4.89 13.56 13.01
C ASN A 543 5.68 14.66 12.30
N ALA A 544 6.50 14.26 11.33
CA ALA A 544 7.34 15.19 10.57
C ALA A 544 6.49 16.11 9.68
N ILE A 545 5.53 15.57 8.92
CA ILE A 545 4.65 16.42 8.10
C ILE A 545 3.76 17.31 8.98
N GLY A 546 3.29 16.81 10.12
CA GLY A 546 2.56 17.61 11.11
C GLY A 546 3.39 18.76 11.68
N THR A 547 4.70 18.55 11.85
CA THR A 547 5.66 19.57 12.30
C THR A 547 5.98 20.56 11.17
N PHE A 548 6.14 20.08 9.92
CA PHE A 548 6.67 20.87 8.80
C PHE A 548 5.62 21.67 8.05
N TYR A 549 4.41 21.14 7.92
CA TYR A 549 3.42 21.63 6.96
C TYR A 549 3.14 23.12 7.07
N ASP A 550 2.91 23.63 8.27
CA ASP A 550 2.63 25.05 8.50
C ASP A 550 3.88 25.96 8.33
N PHE A 551 5.09 25.37 8.16
CA PHE A 551 6.33 26.08 7.88
C PHE A 551 6.79 25.95 6.42
N ILE A 552 6.07 25.21 5.55
CA ILE A 552 6.48 25.02 4.14
C ILE A 552 6.62 26.38 3.44
N GLY A 553 5.71 27.33 3.70
CA GLY A 553 5.76 28.70 3.14
C GLY A 553 6.75 29.65 3.85
N ASP A 554 7.32 29.26 5.00
CA ASP A 554 8.28 30.09 5.72
C ASP A 554 9.72 29.69 5.33
N GLU A 555 10.23 30.23 4.22
CA GLU A 555 11.55 29.85 3.66
C GLU A 555 12.71 30.06 4.62
N SER A 556 12.57 30.98 5.60
CA SER A 556 13.57 31.23 6.64
C SER A 556 13.70 30.11 7.66
N VAL A 557 12.70 29.22 7.74
CA VAL A 557 12.68 28.08 8.67
C VAL A 557 13.19 26.83 7.93
N ARG A 558 14.27 26.25 8.42
CA ARG A 558 14.79 24.97 7.91
C ARG A 558 13.89 23.83 8.36
N LEU A 559 13.54 22.92 7.43
CA LEU A 559 12.79 21.70 7.70
C LEU A 559 13.74 20.53 7.64
N VAL A 560 13.98 19.83 8.75
CA VAL A 560 14.99 18.76 8.83
C VAL A 560 14.33 17.46 9.29
N GLY A 561 14.21 16.49 8.37
CA GLY A 561 13.78 15.13 8.66
C GLY A 561 14.96 14.23 9.03
N VAL A 562 14.78 13.38 10.03
CA VAL A 562 15.83 12.43 10.46
C VAL A 562 15.35 11.00 10.26
N GLU A 563 15.99 10.28 9.38
CA GLU A 563 15.67 8.89 9.01
C GLU A 563 16.50 7.90 9.86
N ALA A 564 16.01 6.66 9.95
CA ALA A 564 16.72 5.60 10.65
C ALA A 564 17.82 4.98 9.79
N GLY A 565 19.05 5.14 10.19
CA GLY A 565 20.24 4.60 9.53
C GLY A 565 20.56 3.15 9.92
N GLY A 566 19.84 2.57 10.87
CA GLY A 566 20.06 1.19 11.31
C GLY A 566 21.52 0.92 11.68
N HIS A 567 22.10 -0.09 11.07
CA HIS A 567 23.53 -0.42 11.23
C HIS A 567 24.47 0.45 10.38
N GLY A 568 23.91 1.40 9.61
CA GLY A 568 24.62 2.32 8.71
C GLY A 568 24.06 2.27 7.30
N VAL A 569 23.94 3.44 6.66
CA VAL A 569 23.31 3.60 5.33
C VAL A 569 24.09 2.96 4.16
N ASP A 570 25.31 2.56 4.39
CA ASP A 570 26.13 1.83 3.41
C ASP A 570 26.03 0.31 3.59
N THR A 571 25.19 -0.16 4.50
CA THR A 571 24.81 -1.56 4.68
C THR A 571 23.40 -1.78 4.12
N ASP A 572 22.95 -3.04 4.01
CA ASP A 572 21.58 -3.40 3.63
C ASP A 572 20.59 -3.28 4.82
N LEU A 573 21.08 -2.93 6.02
CA LEU A 573 20.31 -2.91 7.26
C LEU A 573 20.04 -1.47 7.72
N HIS A 574 19.18 -0.76 7.00
CA HIS A 574 18.72 0.60 7.30
C HIS A 574 17.27 0.82 6.84
N SER A 575 16.64 1.92 7.25
CA SER A 575 15.31 2.39 6.81
C SER A 575 15.36 3.85 6.32
N ALA A 576 16.49 4.28 5.76
CA ALA A 576 16.71 5.64 5.26
C ALA A 576 16.14 5.78 3.83
N THR A 577 14.83 5.80 3.72
CA THR A 577 14.07 5.71 2.46
C THR A 577 14.30 6.92 1.56
N LEU A 578 14.25 8.13 2.10
CA LEU A 578 14.51 9.35 1.32
C LEU A 578 15.99 9.49 0.93
N THR A 579 16.91 9.01 1.77
CA THR A 579 18.35 9.12 1.52
C THR A 579 18.84 8.09 0.50
N LYS A 580 18.38 6.86 0.54
CA LYS A 580 18.88 5.72 -0.25
C LYS A 580 17.87 5.11 -1.21
N GLY A 581 16.58 5.35 -1.02
CA GLY A 581 15.51 4.79 -1.85
C GLY A 581 15.44 5.38 -3.24
N VAL A 582 14.69 4.74 -4.09
CA VAL A 582 14.35 5.17 -5.45
C VAL A 582 12.84 5.30 -5.59
N ILE A 583 12.39 6.01 -6.64
CA ILE A 583 10.95 6.19 -6.88
C ILE A 583 10.32 4.87 -7.30
N GLY A 584 9.19 4.54 -6.70
CA GLY A 584 8.39 3.37 -7.01
C GLY A 584 6.97 3.50 -6.47
N VAL A 585 6.20 2.41 -6.56
CA VAL A 585 4.82 2.32 -6.08
C VAL A 585 4.69 1.18 -5.08
N VAL A 586 4.20 1.52 -3.88
CA VAL A 586 3.87 0.55 -2.83
C VAL A 586 2.75 1.07 -1.93
N HIS A 587 1.95 0.17 -1.37
CA HIS A 587 0.84 0.51 -0.47
C HIS A 587 -0.08 1.62 -1.01
N GLY A 588 -0.30 1.63 -2.32
CA GLY A 588 -1.23 2.52 -2.98
C GLY A 588 -0.72 3.90 -3.37
N ALA A 589 0.57 4.21 -3.21
CA ALA A 589 1.11 5.51 -3.56
C ALA A 589 2.48 5.43 -4.24
N SER A 590 2.76 6.39 -5.13
CA SER A 590 4.10 6.66 -5.64
C SER A 590 4.91 7.46 -4.61
N SER A 591 6.10 6.96 -4.27
CA SER A 591 6.98 7.54 -3.25
C SER A 591 8.44 7.10 -3.45
N TYR A 592 9.37 7.59 -2.62
CA TYR A 592 10.69 6.94 -2.48
C TYR A 592 10.51 5.62 -1.72
N ILE A 593 11.19 4.57 -2.18
CA ILE A 593 11.06 3.20 -1.66
C ILE A 593 12.44 2.54 -1.58
N ILE A 594 12.69 1.77 -0.51
CA ILE A 594 13.83 0.87 -0.44
C ILE A 594 13.46 -0.44 -1.12
N GLN A 595 14.05 -0.68 -2.29
CA GLN A 595 13.74 -1.82 -3.15
C GLN A 595 14.97 -2.30 -3.93
N SER A 596 14.89 -3.52 -4.46
CA SER A 596 15.89 -4.06 -5.38
C SER A 596 15.82 -3.37 -6.76
N LYS A 597 16.80 -3.67 -7.63
CA LYS A 597 16.80 -3.18 -9.02
C LYS A 597 15.60 -3.67 -9.82
N GLU A 598 15.02 -4.79 -9.41
CA GLU A 598 13.89 -5.45 -10.06
C GLU A 598 12.54 -5.01 -9.49
N GLY A 599 12.53 -4.03 -8.57
CA GLY A 599 11.31 -3.49 -7.98
C GLY A 599 10.69 -4.33 -6.87
N GLN A 600 11.47 -5.25 -6.27
CA GLN A 600 11.05 -6.00 -5.08
C GLN A 600 11.40 -5.22 -3.82
N LEU A 601 10.48 -5.14 -2.86
CA LEU A 601 10.80 -4.56 -1.56
C LEU A 601 11.82 -5.44 -0.84
N VAL A 602 12.85 -4.81 -0.28
CA VAL A 602 13.88 -5.52 0.47
C VAL A 602 13.67 -5.32 1.97
N PRO A 603 14.13 -6.23 2.82
CA PRO A 603 14.08 -6.04 4.27
C PRO A 603 14.76 -4.74 4.69
N THR A 604 14.15 -4.06 5.65
CA THR A 604 14.71 -2.87 6.30
C THR A 604 15.12 -3.19 7.74
N HIS A 605 15.84 -2.27 8.38
CA HIS A 605 16.21 -2.41 9.78
C HIS A 605 16.26 -1.05 10.48
N SER A 606 15.69 -1.01 11.67
CA SER A 606 15.89 0.03 12.68
C SER A 606 15.70 -0.58 14.07
N ILE A 607 16.49 -0.13 15.04
CA ILE A 607 16.24 -0.43 16.44
C ILE A 607 14.87 0.07 16.91
N SER A 608 14.32 1.05 16.19
CA SER A 608 12.98 1.60 16.42
C SER A 608 11.98 0.95 15.47
N ALA A 609 11.08 0.11 15.96
CA ALA A 609 10.04 -0.54 15.17
C ALA A 609 9.11 0.45 14.43
N GLY A 610 8.93 1.67 14.95
CA GLY A 610 8.10 2.70 14.31
C GLY A 610 8.78 3.43 13.15
N LEU A 611 10.10 3.22 12.94
CA LEU A 611 10.84 3.73 11.79
C LEU A 611 11.30 2.63 10.82
N ASP A 612 11.00 1.37 11.13
CA ASP A 612 11.36 0.21 10.31
C ASP A 612 10.32 0.03 9.20
N TYR A 613 10.50 0.77 8.10
CA TYR A 613 9.53 0.82 7.01
C TYR A 613 10.19 1.15 5.67
N ASN A 614 9.77 0.47 4.60
CA ASN A 614 10.37 0.55 3.26
C ASN A 614 9.99 1.79 2.45
N SER A 615 9.00 2.56 2.88
CA SER A 615 8.45 3.69 2.14
C SER A 615 8.27 4.91 3.03
N VAL A 616 7.86 6.03 2.46
CA VAL A 616 7.64 7.29 3.16
C VAL A 616 6.44 8.02 2.56
N GLY A 617 5.88 8.96 3.29
CA GLY A 617 4.79 9.79 2.80
C GLY A 617 5.15 10.52 1.49
N PRO A 618 4.23 10.54 0.52
CA PRO A 618 4.48 11.15 -0.79
C PRO A 618 4.75 12.66 -0.69
N GLU A 619 4.21 13.34 0.29
CA GLU A 619 4.49 14.77 0.52
C GLU A 619 5.94 14.99 1.00
N HIS A 620 6.51 14.08 1.81
CA HIS A 620 7.94 14.11 2.14
C HIS A 620 8.82 13.87 0.90
N SER A 621 8.40 12.94 0.05
CA SER A 621 9.09 12.69 -1.22
C SER A 621 9.12 13.95 -2.10
N HIS A 622 8.01 14.69 -2.16
CA HIS A 622 7.92 15.96 -2.87
C HIS A 622 8.80 17.04 -2.22
N LEU A 623 8.77 17.20 -0.90
CA LEU A 623 9.59 18.17 -0.17
C LEU A 623 11.10 17.92 -0.38
N LYS A 624 11.51 16.65 -0.43
CA LYS A 624 12.88 16.27 -0.81
C LYS A 624 13.19 16.64 -2.26
N TYR A 625 12.33 16.24 -3.19
CA TYR A 625 12.52 16.43 -4.62
C TYR A 625 12.65 17.91 -4.99
N THR A 626 11.87 18.76 -4.34
CA THR A 626 11.91 20.22 -4.53
C THR A 626 13.03 20.93 -3.73
N GLY A 627 13.70 20.22 -2.84
CA GLY A 627 14.73 20.80 -1.97
C GLY A 627 14.17 21.67 -0.84
N ARG A 628 12.85 21.63 -0.57
CA ARG A 628 12.25 22.44 0.52
C ARG A 628 12.59 21.88 1.91
N ALA A 629 12.75 20.58 2.04
CA ALA A 629 13.17 19.94 3.28
C ALA A 629 14.48 19.17 3.08
N GLU A 630 15.30 19.18 4.12
CA GLU A 630 16.53 18.41 4.23
C GLU A 630 16.26 17.09 4.94
N TYR A 631 16.92 16.00 4.50
CA TYR A 631 16.81 14.71 5.17
C TYR A 631 18.19 14.18 5.48
N ILE A 632 18.40 13.90 6.75
CA ILE A 632 19.64 13.37 7.33
C ILE A 632 19.36 12.04 8.02
N VAL A 633 20.41 11.35 8.40
CA VAL A 633 20.31 10.00 8.95
C VAL A 633 20.92 9.94 10.35
N ALA A 634 20.28 9.18 11.24
CA ALA A 634 20.86 8.76 12.51
C ALA A 634 20.88 7.23 12.59
N ASP A 635 22.04 6.63 12.87
CA ASP A 635 22.16 5.19 13.08
C ASP A 635 21.68 4.78 14.50
N ASP A 636 21.53 3.45 14.72
CA ASP A 636 21.04 2.92 15.99
C ASP A 636 21.91 3.35 17.19
N THR A 637 23.23 3.47 17.00
CA THR A 637 24.15 3.96 18.06
C THR A 637 23.89 5.42 18.40
N GLN A 638 23.68 6.23 17.38
CA GLN A 638 23.40 7.65 17.51
C GLN A 638 22.05 7.89 18.18
N ALA A 639 21.04 7.12 17.80
CA ALA A 639 19.72 7.16 18.45
C ALA A 639 19.80 6.79 19.93
N LEU A 640 20.53 5.73 20.30
CA LEU A 640 20.71 5.31 21.69
C LEU A 640 21.53 6.33 22.50
N LYS A 641 22.51 7.01 21.89
CA LYS A 641 23.24 8.11 22.53
C LYS A 641 22.31 9.29 22.84
N ALA A 642 21.45 9.66 21.89
CA ALA A 642 20.47 10.73 22.12
C ALA A 642 19.45 10.33 23.19
N PHE A 643 18.98 9.09 23.18
CA PHE A 643 18.12 8.53 24.22
C PHE A 643 18.76 8.68 25.61
N LYS A 644 20.02 8.22 25.78
CA LYS A 644 20.79 8.37 27.03
C LYS A 644 20.91 9.82 27.45
N MET A 645 21.36 10.68 26.53
CA MET A 645 21.64 12.11 26.86
C MET A 645 20.37 12.83 27.31
N VAL A 646 19.28 12.72 26.60
CA VAL A 646 18.03 13.40 26.95
C VAL A 646 17.45 12.84 28.25
N THR A 647 17.56 11.53 28.46
CA THR A 647 17.13 10.91 29.72
C THR A 647 17.93 11.43 30.92
N GLN A 648 19.24 11.57 30.80
CA GLN A 648 20.12 11.98 31.93
C GLN A 648 20.17 13.49 32.12
N LEU A 649 20.05 14.28 31.06
CA LEU A 649 20.13 15.73 31.16
C LEU A 649 18.76 16.36 31.48
N GLU A 650 17.68 15.90 30.87
CA GLU A 650 16.36 16.51 30.97
C GLU A 650 15.36 15.67 31.79
N GLY A 651 15.72 14.46 32.22
CA GLY A 651 14.80 13.56 32.93
C GLY A 651 13.65 13.08 32.07
N ILE A 652 13.81 13.10 30.75
CA ILE A 652 12.78 12.71 29.77
C ILE A 652 13.23 11.42 29.08
N ILE A 653 12.43 10.37 29.18
CA ILE A 653 12.68 9.11 28.45
C ILE A 653 11.96 9.18 27.09
N PRO A 654 12.68 9.49 25.99
CA PRO A 654 12.07 9.62 24.67
C PRO A 654 11.81 8.24 24.04
N ALA A 655 10.84 8.13 23.14
CA ALA A 655 10.73 6.94 22.29
C ALA A 655 11.98 6.80 21.39
N LEU A 656 12.33 5.57 21.02
CA LEU A 656 13.46 5.32 20.09
C LEU A 656 13.26 6.02 18.74
N GLU A 657 12.02 6.14 18.27
CA GLU A 657 11.68 6.96 17.11
C GLU A 657 12.15 8.42 17.30
N SER A 658 11.73 9.03 18.39
CA SER A 658 12.06 10.42 18.71
C SER A 658 13.56 10.63 18.91
N SER A 659 14.26 9.60 19.38
CA SER A 659 15.71 9.63 19.63
C SER A 659 16.53 9.87 18.36
N HIS A 660 16.06 9.38 17.20
CA HIS A 660 16.65 9.72 15.91
C HIS A 660 16.52 11.21 15.61
N GLY A 661 15.29 11.76 15.75
CA GLY A 661 15.04 13.20 15.59
C GLY A 661 15.85 14.06 16.57
N LEU A 662 15.94 13.63 17.83
CA LEU A 662 16.76 14.29 18.87
C LEU A 662 18.25 14.32 18.48
N TRP A 663 18.81 13.19 18.02
CA TRP A 663 20.20 13.18 17.55
C TRP A 663 20.43 14.20 16.44
N GLY A 664 19.63 14.18 15.38
CA GLY A 664 19.77 15.10 14.26
C GLY A 664 19.61 16.57 14.67
N GLY A 665 18.61 16.87 15.53
CA GLY A 665 18.36 18.22 16.04
C GLY A 665 19.49 18.71 16.95
N MET A 666 20.06 17.86 17.79
CA MET A 666 21.21 18.16 18.64
C MET A 666 22.45 18.47 17.78
N GLN A 667 22.74 17.65 16.75
CA GLN A 667 23.87 17.94 15.86
C GLN A 667 23.67 19.24 15.09
N LEU A 668 22.45 19.53 14.64
CA LEU A 668 22.13 20.79 13.98
C LEU A 668 22.33 21.98 14.94
N ALA A 669 21.77 21.90 16.15
CA ALA A 669 21.91 22.96 17.17
C ALA A 669 23.38 23.30 17.48
N LYS A 670 24.24 22.27 17.54
CA LYS A 670 25.69 22.44 17.78
C LYS A 670 26.38 23.25 16.67
N THR A 671 25.86 23.24 15.44
CA THR A 671 26.45 23.97 14.32
C THR A 671 25.92 25.41 14.16
N LEU A 672 24.85 25.75 14.86
CA LEU A 672 24.20 27.07 14.77
C LEU A 672 24.64 28.02 15.90
N PRO A 673 24.61 29.34 15.64
CA PRO A 673 24.88 30.35 16.68
C PRO A 673 23.91 30.24 17.89
N LYS A 674 24.37 30.72 19.07
CA LYS A 674 23.61 30.63 20.34
C LYS A 674 22.30 31.45 20.36
N ASP A 675 22.15 32.42 19.46
CA ASP A 675 20.95 33.25 19.34
C ASP A 675 19.87 32.58 18.47
N LYS A 676 20.18 31.43 17.87
CA LYS A 676 19.28 30.64 17.04
C LYS A 676 18.43 29.68 17.89
N ASP A 677 17.29 29.28 17.34
CA ASP A 677 16.32 28.41 18.01
C ASP A 677 16.03 27.18 17.11
N VAL A 678 16.18 25.99 17.66
CA VAL A 678 15.87 24.71 17.03
C VAL A 678 14.76 24.05 17.81
N VAL A 679 13.64 23.74 17.14
CA VAL A 679 12.53 22.98 17.73
C VAL A 679 12.60 21.54 17.24
N ILE A 680 12.62 20.58 18.18
CA ILE A 680 12.63 19.16 17.89
C ILE A 680 11.29 18.56 18.32
N CYS A 681 10.59 17.87 17.43
CA CYS A 681 9.38 17.14 17.76
C CYS A 681 9.73 15.87 18.54
N LEU A 682 9.42 15.84 19.84
CA LEU A 682 9.51 14.66 20.69
C LEU A 682 8.22 13.87 20.53
N SER A 683 8.17 13.05 19.49
CA SER A 683 6.97 12.44 18.92
C SER A 683 6.30 11.39 19.79
N GLY A 684 7.03 10.78 20.75
CA GLY A 684 6.50 9.74 21.61
C GLY A 684 7.32 9.45 22.86
N ASN A 685 6.66 8.82 23.82
CA ASN A 685 7.20 8.40 25.12
C ASN A 685 7.95 7.06 24.98
N GLY A 686 9.11 6.96 25.64
CA GLY A 686 10.01 5.80 25.59
C GLY A 686 9.71 4.68 26.57
N ALA A 687 8.66 4.76 27.37
CA ALA A 687 8.34 3.70 28.34
C ALA A 687 8.17 2.33 27.67
N LYS A 688 7.66 2.30 26.44
CA LYS A 688 7.53 1.09 25.62
C LYS A 688 8.87 0.46 25.21
N ASP A 689 9.94 1.28 25.16
CA ASP A 689 11.24 0.89 24.60
C ASP A 689 12.26 0.51 25.68
N VAL A 690 11.95 0.74 26.96
CA VAL A 690 12.86 0.48 28.08
C VAL A 690 13.33 -0.99 28.10
N ALA A 691 12.44 -1.93 27.82
CA ALA A 691 12.78 -3.34 27.78
C ALA A 691 13.76 -3.66 26.63
N GLU A 692 13.55 -3.09 25.44
CA GLU A 692 14.41 -3.29 24.26
C GLU A 692 15.79 -2.63 24.48
N VAL A 693 15.81 -1.42 25.03
CA VAL A 693 17.07 -0.73 25.41
C VAL A 693 17.83 -1.55 26.44
N LEU A 694 17.14 -2.12 27.46
CA LEU A 694 17.78 -2.99 28.44
C LEU A 694 18.35 -4.25 27.80
N LEU A 695 17.62 -4.91 26.88
CA LEU A 695 18.11 -6.08 26.15
C LEU A 695 19.36 -5.74 25.32
N THR A 696 19.35 -4.60 24.64
CA THR A 696 20.49 -4.13 23.86
C THR A 696 21.70 -3.87 24.77
N LEU A 697 21.52 -3.25 25.93
CA LEU A 697 22.60 -2.96 26.88
C LEU A 697 23.14 -4.19 27.65
N LYS A 698 22.43 -5.33 27.62
CA LYS A 698 22.96 -6.61 28.11
C LYS A 698 24.09 -7.15 27.21
N ASP A 699 24.12 -6.79 25.94
CA ASP A 699 25.29 -7.04 25.10
C ASP A 699 26.42 -6.08 25.48
N LYS A 700 27.50 -6.62 25.99
CA LYS A 700 28.68 -5.87 26.43
C LYS A 700 29.24 -4.96 25.33
N LYS A 701 29.16 -5.37 24.07
CA LYS A 701 29.64 -4.54 22.95
C LYS A 701 28.84 -3.24 22.82
N TRP A 702 27.53 -3.31 23.01
CA TRP A 702 26.67 -2.14 23.00
C TRP A 702 26.86 -1.27 24.25
N ALA A 703 26.96 -1.87 25.44
CA ALA A 703 27.20 -1.17 26.68
C ALA A 703 28.54 -0.38 26.64
N ASP A 704 29.60 -1.01 26.15
CA ASP A 704 30.91 -0.38 25.99
C ASP A 704 30.89 0.73 24.92
N LYS A 705 30.22 0.50 23.78
CA LYS A 705 30.10 1.47 22.68
C LYS A 705 29.33 2.74 23.08
N LEU A 706 28.37 2.58 23.99
CA LEU A 706 27.52 3.66 24.51
C LEU A 706 28.05 4.26 25.82
N ASP A 707 29.07 3.67 26.38
CA ASP A 707 29.52 3.98 27.74
C ASP A 707 28.34 4.01 28.73
N TRP A 708 27.49 2.96 28.63
CA TRP A 708 26.27 2.88 29.40
C TRP A 708 26.07 1.47 29.99
N HIS A 709 26.65 1.32 31.18
CA HIS A 709 26.56 0.07 31.94
C HIS A 709 25.38 0.17 32.92
N VAL A 710 24.31 -0.57 32.65
CA VAL A 710 23.21 -0.71 33.60
C VAL A 710 23.64 -1.75 34.62
N ALA A 711 23.65 -1.39 35.90
CA ALA A 711 24.00 -2.34 36.97
C ALA A 711 23.10 -3.56 36.87
N GLN A 712 23.73 -4.75 36.86
CA GLN A 712 23.06 -6.07 36.80
C GLN A 712 22.21 -6.29 38.05
#